data_006296cdddd790443312d644ab1d05f6
#
_entry.id   006296cdddd790443312d644ab1d05f6
#
_cell.length_a   1.000
_cell.length_b   1.000
_cell.length_c   1.000
_cell.angle_alpha   90.00
_cell.angle_beta   90.00
_cell.angle_gamma   90.00
#
_symmetry.space_group_name_H-M   'P 1'
#
loop_
_entity.id
_entity.type
_entity.pdbx_description
1 polymer ?
#
loop_
_entity_poly.entity_id
_entity_poly.type
_entity_poly.pdbx_seq_one_letter_code
_entity_poly.pdbx_strand_id
1 'polypeptide(L)'
;MENIVIKGARENNLKNIDLTLPKNKMIVMTGVSGSGKSSLAFDTIYAEGERRYVESLSSYARQFLGGSEKPDVDSIEGLSPAISIDQKTTSKNPRSTVGTVTEIYDYLRLLYARIGVPYCPTHNIPISSQSVEEMTNKILEYPEGTKLIIMAPVVHGEKGEHKDLLEKLRKDGYVRVRINKESRDLSENIELDKNIKDDIDVVIDRLIIKEGIRSRLFEAIESATKLAKGKVIIDVMGDKELLFSESFACPYCNFSLPELEPRMFSFNAPFGACPECKGLGVNLTIDKDLVIPNKDLSINEGAIVTLSDDQGGIYYKRLKCVCDHYKIDMDKPFKKLTKKEENIVLYGTTEIIPFNYTTKSGNVYNQKDFYEGIINNLQRRYMETSSTWIREWLERYMIETTCTKCNGSRLRDEVLSVLINGKNIYEVTCLSIKDLYDFMNNLKLTKEQQEIGKLLIEEIKNRLKFLLNVGLEYLTLSRTASTLSGGESQRIRLATQIGSRLTGVLYVLDEPSIGLHQRDNERLIKSLLEMRDLGNTLIVVEHDTDTMLASDYLVDIGPGAGDNGGKVMAAGTPEEVMKNENSITGQYLSGKKCIEIPKTRRKGTGKIIEIIGASENNLKNIDVKIPLGTFTCVTGVSGSGKSSLIMQILSKAVSQNLYKSKDKPGKYKKIKGLENIDKLVEITQNPIGRTPRSNPATYTGVFDEIRELFTNTKEAKMLGFGKDRFSFNVKGGRCEACRGDGVKKIEMHFLPDVYIPCEVCHGTRYNSETLNIRYKDKNIADVLNMRVHNALTFFENIPKIKNKLQVLEDVGLGYIKLGQSATTLSGGEAARVKLAKELQKRPTGKTLFIMDEPTTGLHMEDIKRLLAIIQKIVDNNDTVIVIEHNLDFIKSADYIIDIGPEGGDRGGEVIGTGTPEEITLNKKSYTGEFLKKVL
;
A
#
# COMPACT_ATOMS: atom_id res chain seq x y z
N MET A 1 -26.92 13.35 -29.14
CA MET A 1 -27.66 13.74 -27.91
C MET A 1 -26.70 14.54 -27.05
N GLU A 2 -27.11 15.74 -26.65
CA GLU A 2 -26.28 16.65 -25.81
C GLU A 2 -26.44 16.32 -24.31
N ASN A 3 -27.33 15.46 -23.94
CA ASN A 3 -27.68 15.14 -22.55
C ASN A 3 -27.68 13.62 -22.30
N ILE A 4 -27.45 13.25 -21.03
CA ILE A 4 -27.75 11.93 -20.47
C ILE A 4 -29.12 12.06 -19.81
N VAL A 5 -30.09 11.26 -20.25
CA VAL A 5 -31.46 11.27 -19.73
C VAL A 5 -31.73 10.00 -18.96
N ILE A 6 -32.01 10.12 -17.66
CA ILE A 6 -32.31 9.04 -16.74
C ILE A 6 -33.79 9.08 -16.44
N LYS A 7 -34.47 7.93 -16.52
CA LYS A 7 -35.89 7.79 -16.18
C LYS A 7 -36.12 6.64 -15.24
N GLY A 8 -36.84 6.91 -14.15
CA GLY A 8 -37.30 5.91 -13.22
C GLY A 8 -36.17 5.18 -12.44
N ALA A 9 -35.13 5.87 -11.96
CA ALA A 9 -34.08 5.23 -11.17
C ALA A 9 -34.61 4.90 -9.75
N ARG A 10 -34.49 3.60 -9.36
CA ARG A 10 -35.03 3.06 -8.10
C ARG A 10 -34.04 2.22 -7.33
N GLU A 11 -32.78 2.25 -7.75
CA GLU A 11 -31.72 1.44 -7.10
C GLU A 11 -31.56 1.84 -5.63
N ASN A 12 -31.45 0.84 -4.73
CA ASN A 12 -31.30 1.01 -3.28
C ASN A 12 -32.42 1.87 -2.63
N ASN A 13 -32.08 3.14 -2.29
CA ASN A 13 -33.01 4.07 -1.66
C ASN A 13 -33.57 5.15 -2.60
N LEU A 14 -33.25 5.10 -3.87
CA LEU A 14 -33.75 6.07 -4.87
C LEU A 14 -35.25 5.95 -5.08
N LYS A 15 -35.91 7.09 -5.17
CA LYS A 15 -37.39 7.18 -5.25
C LYS A 15 -37.85 7.59 -6.64
N ASN A 16 -37.65 6.68 -7.60
CA ASN A 16 -38.09 6.86 -8.99
C ASN A 16 -37.63 8.20 -9.59
N ILE A 17 -36.30 8.37 -9.62
CA ILE A 17 -35.67 9.61 -10.04
C ILE A 17 -35.70 9.73 -11.56
N ASP A 18 -36.22 10.86 -12.06
CA ASP A 18 -36.05 11.35 -13.42
C ASP A 18 -35.02 12.52 -13.40
N LEU A 19 -33.98 12.43 -14.21
CA LEU A 19 -32.91 13.43 -14.22
C LEU A 19 -32.29 13.56 -15.60
N THR A 20 -32.03 14.81 -16.01
CA THR A 20 -31.31 15.11 -17.24
C THR A 20 -29.98 15.79 -16.91
N LEU A 21 -28.87 15.20 -17.36
CA LEU A 21 -27.52 15.68 -17.10
C LEU A 21 -26.85 16.13 -18.39
N PRO A 22 -26.21 17.31 -18.43
CA PRO A 22 -25.51 17.81 -19.63
C PRO A 22 -24.22 17.01 -19.86
N LYS A 23 -23.90 16.69 -21.13
CA LYS A 23 -22.63 16.08 -21.53
C LYS A 23 -21.50 17.09 -21.60
N ASN A 24 -20.27 16.60 -21.59
CA ASN A 24 -19.04 17.40 -21.67
C ASN A 24 -18.97 18.49 -20.60
N LYS A 25 -19.48 18.15 -19.41
CA LYS A 25 -19.54 19.01 -18.24
C LYS A 25 -19.03 18.29 -17.00
N MET A 26 -18.61 19.06 -16.03
CA MET A 26 -18.31 18.58 -14.69
C MET A 26 -19.56 18.66 -13.84
N ILE A 27 -20.16 17.51 -13.52
CA ILE A 27 -21.38 17.34 -12.74
C ILE A 27 -20.98 16.86 -11.35
N VAL A 28 -21.34 17.62 -10.32
CA VAL A 28 -21.11 17.19 -8.94
C VAL A 28 -22.42 16.69 -8.33
N MET A 29 -22.41 15.48 -7.76
CA MET A 29 -23.51 14.91 -7.00
C MET A 29 -23.21 15.03 -5.52
N THR A 30 -24.05 15.73 -4.78
CA THR A 30 -23.89 16.03 -3.37
C THR A 30 -25.14 15.73 -2.55
N GLY A 31 -25.09 15.92 -1.25
CA GLY A 31 -26.17 15.67 -0.28
C GLY A 31 -25.68 14.95 0.96
N VAL A 32 -26.52 14.82 1.98
CA VAL A 32 -26.16 14.17 3.25
C VAL A 32 -25.72 12.72 3.08
N SER A 33 -24.93 12.19 4.03
CA SER A 33 -24.48 10.79 3.99
C SER A 33 -25.68 9.83 3.96
N GLY A 34 -25.64 8.83 3.06
CA GLY A 34 -26.76 7.88 2.87
C GLY A 34 -27.96 8.43 2.13
N SER A 35 -27.88 9.60 1.49
CA SER A 35 -28.99 10.17 0.71
C SER A 35 -29.25 9.47 -0.63
N GLY A 36 -28.30 8.67 -1.16
CA GLY A 36 -28.43 7.95 -2.43
C GLY A 36 -27.51 8.44 -3.54
N LYS A 37 -26.53 9.30 -3.25
CA LYS A 37 -25.54 9.81 -4.23
C LYS A 37 -24.81 8.70 -4.98
N SER A 38 -24.18 7.81 -4.24
CA SER A 38 -23.41 6.69 -4.80
C SER A 38 -24.35 5.70 -5.52
N SER A 39 -25.58 5.51 -5.02
CA SER A 39 -26.59 4.68 -5.68
C SER A 39 -26.95 5.23 -7.06
N LEU A 40 -27.07 6.55 -7.21
CA LEU A 40 -27.32 7.15 -8.52
C LEU A 40 -26.08 7.13 -9.42
N ALA A 41 -24.92 7.56 -8.90
CA ALA A 41 -23.70 7.70 -9.70
C ALA A 41 -23.09 6.35 -10.09
N PHE A 42 -22.92 5.45 -9.12
CA PHE A 42 -22.22 4.16 -9.33
C PHE A 42 -23.16 3.01 -9.60
N ASP A 43 -24.15 2.78 -8.70
CA ASP A 43 -25.00 1.60 -8.81
C ASP A 43 -26.04 1.72 -9.94
N THR A 44 -26.30 2.95 -10.46
CA THR A 44 -27.23 3.18 -11.57
C THR A 44 -26.50 3.61 -12.85
N ILE A 45 -25.89 4.79 -12.88
CA ILE A 45 -25.33 5.38 -14.13
C ILE A 45 -24.12 4.61 -14.60
N TYR A 46 -23.13 4.41 -13.71
CA TYR A 46 -21.92 3.67 -14.06
C TYR A 46 -22.22 2.20 -14.37
N ALA A 47 -23.00 1.53 -13.53
CA ALA A 47 -23.37 0.13 -13.70
C ALA A 47 -24.08 -0.14 -15.05
N GLU A 48 -24.98 0.73 -15.48
CA GLU A 48 -25.62 0.62 -16.80
C GLU A 48 -24.63 0.87 -17.94
N GLY A 49 -23.71 1.84 -17.78
CA GLY A 49 -22.66 2.11 -18.77
C GLY A 49 -21.69 0.93 -18.93
N GLU A 50 -21.25 0.34 -17.83
CA GLU A 50 -20.40 -0.86 -17.80
C GLU A 50 -21.13 -2.06 -18.41
N ARG A 51 -22.39 -2.30 -18.02
CA ARG A 51 -23.21 -3.39 -18.56
C ARG A 51 -23.30 -3.30 -20.07
N ARG A 52 -23.63 -2.14 -20.63
CA ARG A 52 -23.68 -1.94 -22.12
C ARG A 52 -22.35 -2.17 -22.79
N TYR A 53 -21.25 -1.74 -22.17
CA TYR A 53 -19.91 -1.98 -22.68
C TYR A 53 -19.61 -3.49 -22.71
N VAL A 54 -19.84 -4.19 -21.60
CA VAL A 54 -19.63 -5.64 -21.50
C VAL A 54 -20.50 -6.41 -22.49
N GLU A 55 -21.77 -6.00 -22.69
CA GLU A 55 -22.66 -6.60 -23.69
C GLU A 55 -22.19 -6.42 -25.14
N SER A 56 -21.45 -5.36 -25.43
CA SER A 56 -20.86 -5.12 -26.74
C SER A 56 -19.67 -6.04 -27.07
N LEU A 57 -19.08 -6.70 -26.06
CA LEU A 57 -17.94 -7.58 -26.19
C LEU A 57 -18.35 -8.97 -26.73
N SER A 58 -17.36 -9.74 -27.22
CA SER A 58 -17.57 -11.11 -27.65
C SER A 58 -18.11 -12.00 -26.53
N SER A 59 -18.84 -13.07 -26.87
CA SER A 59 -19.37 -14.04 -25.90
C SER A 59 -18.26 -14.67 -25.04
N TYR A 60 -17.08 -14.87 -25.61
CA TYR A 60 -15.91 -15.36 -24.90
C TYR A 60 -15.43 -14.36 -23.83
N ALA A 61 -15.28 -13.08 -24.16
CA ALA A 61 -14.87 -12.04 -23.22
C ALA A 61 -15.90 -11.86 -22.08
N ARG A 62 -17.21 -11.96 -22.40
CA ARG A 62 -18.30 -11.88 -21.40
C ARG A 62 -18.25 -12.98 -20.35
N GLN A 63 -17.82 -14.21 -20.71
CA GLN A 63 -17.68 -15.31 -19.75
C GLN A 63 -16.61 -15.03 -18.68
N PHE A 64 -15.56 -14.26 -19.00
CA PHE A 64 -14.50 -13.89 -18.05
C PHE A 64 -14.84 -12.68 -17.20
N LEU A 65 -15.61 -11.71 -17.73
CA LEU A 65 -15.95 -10.48 -17.06
C LEU A 65 -17.15 -10.60 -16.10
N GLY A 66 -17.91 -11.70 -16.22
CA GLY A 66 -19.15 -11.86 -15.47
C GLY A 66 -20.30 -11.01 -16.06
N GLY A 67 -21.55 -11.39 -15.81
CA GLY A 67 -22.72 -10.56 -16.17
C GLY A 67 -22.95 -9.54 -15.06
N SER A 68 -22.91 -8.24 -15.39
CA SER A 68 -23.42 -7.20 -14.49
C SER A 68 -24.94 -7.30 -14.45
N GLU A 69 -25.53 -7.32 -13.25
CA GLU A 69 -26.99 -7.21 -13.09
C GLU A 69 -27.47 -5.88 -13.64
N LYS A 70 -28.64 -5.88 -14.28
CA LYS A 70 -29.24 -4.64 -14.77
C LYS A 70 -29.71 -3.81 -13.56
N PRO A 71 -29.27 -2.55 -13.44
CA PRO A 71 -29.76 -1.70 -12.36
C PRO A 71 -31.26 -1.45 -12.47
N ASP A 72 -31.93 -1.20 -11.34
CA ASP A 72 -33.36 -0.89 -11.28
C ASP A 72 -33.62 0.54 -11.79
N VAL A 73 -33.71 0.65 -13.10
CA VAL A 73 -33.94 1.89 -13.84
C VAL A 73 -34.76 1.57 -15.09
N ASP A 74 -35.73 2.45 -15.43
CA ASP A 74 -36.57 2.25 -16.62
C ASP A 74 -35.71 2.42 -17.89
N SER A 75 -35.01 3.54 -18.04
CA SER A 75 -34.12 3.80 -19.15
C SER A 75 -33.04 4.83 -18.83
N ILE A 76 -31.86 4.69 -19.46
CA ILE A 76 -30.82 5.73 -19.50
C ILE A 76 -30.41 5.90 -20.95
N GLU A 77 -30.63 7.10 -21.48
CA GLU A 77 -30.25 7.45 -22.85
C GLU A 77 -29.01 8.34 -22.86
N GLY A 78 -28.23 8.29 -23.94
CA GLY A 78 -27.10 9.18 -24.13
C GLY A 78 -25.82 8.79 -23.37
N LEU A 79 -25.72 7.59 -22.76
CA LEU A 79 -24.48 7.16 -22.09
C LEU A 79 -23.31 7.02 -23.07
N SER A 80 -22.15 7.53 -22.65
CA SER A 80 -20.84 7.24 -23.25
C SER A 80 -20.20 6.04 -22.52
N PRO A 81 -19.12 5.44 -23.07
CA PRO A 81 -18.33 4.45 -22.34
C PRO A 81 -17.93 5.01 -20.96
N ALA A 82 -18.18 4.23 -19.91
CA ALA A 82 -18.02 4.70 -18.54
C ALA A 82 -16.78 4.10 -17.86
N ILE A 83 -16.05 4.92 -17.11
CA ILE A 83 -14.90 4.53 -16.29
C ILE A 83 -15.15 5.01 -14.87
N SER A 84 -15.04 4.11 -13.89
CA SER A 84 -15.11 4.48 -12.47
C SER A 84 -13.74 4.63 -11.84
N ILE A 85 -13.61 5.63 -10.96
CA ILE A 85 -12.44 5.84 -10.13
C ILE A 85 -12.91 5.91 -8.68
N ASP A 86 -13.03 4.73 -8.08
CA ASP A 86 -13.49 4.54 -6.70
C ASP A 86 -12.34 4.46 -5.70
N GLN A 87 -12.66 4.52 -4.41
CA GLN A 87 -11.69 4.40 -3.32
C GLN A 87 -11.32 2.96 -3.00
N LYS A 88 -11.97 1.96 -3.61
CA LYS A 88 -11.76 0.56 -3.25
C LYS A 88 -10.34 0.10 -3.53
N THR A 89 -9.73 -0.30 -2.48
CA THR A 89 -8.56 -1.16 -2.26
C THR A 89 -7.38 -1.06 -3.22
N THR A 90 -6.30 -0.55 -2.67
CA THR A 90 -4.92 -0.79 -3.11
C THR A 90 -4.68 -2.28 -3.36
N SER A 91 -3.96 -2.58 -4.42
CA SER A 91 -3.48 -3.94 -4.67
C SER A 91 -2.72 -4.46 -3.44
N LYS A 92 -3.14 -5.59 -2.89
CA LYS A 92 -2.42 -6.28 -1.81
C LYS A 92 -1.17 -7.02 -2.30
N ASN A 93 -0.88 -6.95 -3.60
CA ASN A 93 0.29 -7.59 -4.17
C ASN A 93 1.56 -6.83 -3.73
N PRO A 94 2.48 -7.46 -2.96
CA PRO A 94 3.69 -6.81 -2.47
C PRO A 94 4.67 -6.43 -3.59
N ARG A 95 4.48 -6.95 -4.79
CA ARG A 95 5.27 -6.59 -5.97
C ARG A 95 4.79 -5.34 -6.70
N SER A 96 3.55 -4.88 -6.42
CA SER A 96 3.03 -3.66 -7.02
C SER A 96 3.66 -2.44 -6.37
N THR A 97 4.20 -1.54 -7.18
CA THR A 97 4.77 -0.24 -6.75
C THR A 97 4.06 0.89 -7.46
N VAL A 98 4.21 2.12 -6.97
CA VAL A 98 3.70 3.32 -7.67
C VAL A 98 4.18 3.33 -9.12
N GLY A 99 5.47 3.03 -9.36
CA GLY A 99 6.04 2.99 -10.71
C GLY A 99 5.39 1.97 -11.64
N THR A 100 5.00 0.79 -11.13
CA THR A 100 4.32 -0.24 -11.94
C THR A 100 2.86 0.06 -12.17
N VAL A 101 2.16 0.64 -11.18
CA VAL A 101 0.74 1.01 -11.32
C VAL A 101 0.55 2.19 -12.27
N THR A 102 1.51 3.12 -12.33
CA THR A 102 1.52 4.26 -13.25
C THR A 102 2.11 3.94 -14.61
N GLU A 103 2.62 2.71 -14.81
CA GLU A 103 3.35 2.25 -15.99
C GLU A 103 4.66 3.01 -16.26
N ILE A 104 5.04 4.00 -15.43
CA ILE A 104 6.27 4.78 -15.60
C ILE A 104 7.49 3.85 -15.52
N TYR A 105 7.43 2.82 -14.68
CA TYR A 105 8.51 1.85 -14.55
C TYR A 105 8.77 1.07 -15.85
N ASP A 106 7.74 0.81 -16.65
CA ASP A 106 7.89 0.11 -17.95
C ASP A 106 8.62 0.99 -18.96
N TYR A 107 8.35 2.28 -18.97
CA TYR A 107 9.10 3.23 -19.79
C TYR A 107 10.53 3.40 -19.30
N LEU A 108 10.77 3.42 -17.98
CA LEU A 108 12.12 3.48 -17.40
C LEU A 108 12.94 2.24 -17.78
N ARG A 109 12.37 1.04 -17.71
CA ARG A 109 13.05 -0.20 -18.13
C ARG A 109 13.49 -0.13 -19.59
N LEU A 110 12.61 0.38 -20.45
CA LEU A 110 12.90 0.54 -21.87
C LEU A 110 13.98 1.61 -22.08
N LEU A 111 13.91 2.73 -21.37
CA LEU A 111 14.88 3.80 -21.43
C LEU A 111 16.29 3.30 -21.02
N TYR A 112 16.40 2.61 -19.88
CA TYR A 112 17.67 2.05 -19.41
C TYR A 112 18.26 0.98 -20.35
N ALA A 113 17.40 0.18 -20.98
CA ALA A 113 17.84 -0.80 -21.97
C ALA A 113 18.37 -0.14 -23.27
N ARG A 114 17.87 1.05 -23.64
CA ARG A 114 18.22 1.70 -24.90
C ARG A 114 19.36 2.71 -24.81
N ILE A 115 19.40 3.50 -23.74
CA ILE A 115 20.40 4.58 -23.59
C ILE A 115 21.24 4.44 -22.31
N GLY A 116 21.00 3.43 -21.49
CA GLY A 116 21.78 3.16 -20.27
C GLY A 116 23.21 2.77 -20.62
N VAL A 117 24.16 3.29 -19.87
CA VAL A 117 25.58 2.97 -19.99
C VAL A 117 25.96 2.03 -18.86
N PRO A 118 26.37 0.80 -19.13
CA PRO A 118 26.82 -0.11 -18.10
C PRO A 118 28.21 0.26 -17.59
N TYR A 119 28.42 0.11 -16.29
CA TYR A 119 29.67 0.36 -15.60
C TYR A 119 30.16 -0.92 -14.93
N CYS A 120 31.47 -1.09 -14.84
CA CYS A 120 32.03 -2.15 -14.02
C CYS A 120 31.88 -1.82 -12.53
N PRO A 121 31.22 -2.64 -11.71
CA PRO A 121 31.04 -2.36 -10.28
C PRO A 121 32.34 -2.26 -9.49
N THR A 122 33.39 -3.00 -9.94
CA THR A 122 34.70 -3.04 -9.27
C THR A 122 35.61 -1.89 -9.68
N HIS A 123 35.62 -1.52 -10.95
CA HIS A 123 36.57 -0.54 -11.50
C HIS A 123 35.93 0.82 -11.77
N ASN A 124 34.61 0.92 -11.71
CA ASN A 124 33.79 2.14 -11.95
C ASN A 124 34.11 2.81 -13.30
N ILE A 125 34.34 2.01 -14.32
CA ILE A 125 34.57 2.45 -15.70
C ILE A 125 33.39 2.06 -16.57
N PRO A 126 33.03 2.88 -17.58
CA PRO A 126 31.99 2.50 -18.55
C PRO A 126 32.51 1.30 -19.38
N ILE A 127 31.62 0.36 -19.65
CA ILE A 127 31.90 -0.79 -20.51
C ILE A 127 30.99 -0.72 -21.74
N SER A 128 31.57 -0.98 -22.93
CA SER A 128 30.87 -0.94 -24.22
C SER A 128 30.94 -2.29 -24.91
N SER A 129 29.89 -2.63 -25.64
CA SER A 129 29.93 -3.68 -26.65
C SER A 129 30.31 -3.07 -27.99
N GLN A 130 30.99 -3.84 -28.82
CA GLN A 130 31.38 -3.41 -30.15
C GLN A 130 31.14 -4.55 -31.13
N SER A 131 30.56 -4.26 -32.26
CA SER A 131 30.41 -5.24 -33.33
C SER A 131 31.78 -5.57 -33.98
N VAL A 132 31.92 -6.75 -34.56
CA VAL A 132 33.15 -7.16 -35.28
C VAL A 132 33.54 -6.13 -36.34
N GLU A 133 32.51 -5.52 -36.97
CA GLU A 133 32.71 -4.47 -37.98
C GLU A 133 33.29 -3.18 -37.38
N GLU A 134 32.77 -2.73 -36.21
CA GLU A 134 33.29 -1.57 -35.49
C GLU A 134 34.68 -1.79 -34.97
N MET A 135 34.98 -2.99 -34.41
CA MET A 135 36.31 -3.40 -34.00
C MET A 135 37.29 -3.32 -35.18
N THR A 136 36.89 -3.87 -36.31
CA THR A 136 37.67 -3.87 -37.56
C THR A 136 37.95 -2.44 -38.03
N ASN A 137 36.94 -1.59 -38.09
CA ASN A 137 37.07 -0.19 -38.52
C ASN A 137 38.00 0.59 -37.60
N LYS A 138 37.92 0.39 -36.30
CA LYS A 138 38.76 1.07 -35.30
C LYS A 138 40.24 0.68 -35.40
N ILE A 139 40.49 -0.57 -35.75
CA ILE A 139 41.86 -1.04 -36.00
C ILE A 139 42.43 -0.55 -37.30
N LEU A 140 41.60 -0.37 -38.34
CA LEU A 140 42.02 0.20 -39.62
C LEU A 140 42.35 1.70 -39.55
N GLU A 141 42.04 2.39 -38.44
CA GLU A 141 42.49 3.79 -38.21
C GLU A 141 44.00 3.89 -37.92
N TYR A 142 44.65 2.77 -37.55
CA TYR A 142 46.13 2.76 -37.35
C TYR A 142 46.88 2.90 -38.68
N PRO A 143 48.10 3.50 -38.66
CA PRO A 143 48.87 3.71 -39.87
C PRO A 143 49.24 2.42 -40.60
N GLU A 144 49.39 2.49 -41.94
CA GLU A 144 49.96 1.38 -42.74
C GLU A 144 51.32 0.96 -42.23
N GLY A 145 51.56 -0.35 -42.23
CA GLY A 145 52.79 -0.93 -41.71
C GLY A 145 52.72 -1.36 -40.23
N THR A 146 51.68 -0.98 -39.54
CA THR A 146 51.46 -1.39 -38.13
C THR A 146 51.28 -2.90 -38.06
N LYS A 147 52.06 -3.56 -37.19
CA LYS A 147 51.98 -5.00 -36.94
C LYS A 147 50.98 -5.31 -35.83
N LEU A 148 50.09 -6.26 -36.08
CA LEU A 148 49.05 -6.67 -35.18
C LEU A 148 49.14 -8.15 -34.84
N ILE A 149 48.84 -8.49 -33.58
CA ILE A 149 48.58 -9.89 -33.16
C ILE A 149 47.14 -9.95 -32.65
N ILE A 150 46.32 -10.78 -33.28
CA ILE A 150 44.93 -11.00 -32.90
C ILE A 150 44.83 -12.24 -32.04
N MET A 151 44.31 -12.13 -30.84
CA MET A 151 44.27 -13.20 -29.85
C MET A 151 42.86 -13.37 -29.25
N ALA A 152 42.56 -14.62 -28.95
CA ALA A 152 41.32 -14.99 -28.25
C ALA A 152 41.63 -15.32 -26.78
N PRO A 153 41.18 -14.50 -25.78
CA PRO A 153 41.37 -14.79 -24.37
C PRO A 153 40.40 -15.92 -23.91
N VAL A 154 40.89 -17.15 -23.82
CA VAL A 154 40.10 -18.32 -23.47
C VAL A 154 40.07 -18.63 -21.99
N VAL A 155 41.13 -18.24 -21.24
CA VAL A 155 41.21 -18.33 -19.77
C VAL A 155 41.72 -17.00 -19.23
N HIS A 156 41.09 -16.48 -18.19
CA HIS A 156 41.53 -15.24 -17.56
C HIS A 156 41.44 -15.35 -16.03
N GLY A 157 42.56 -15.39 -15.35
CA GLY A 157 42.68 -15.42 -13.90
C GLY A 157 42.07 -16.66 -13.22
N GLU A 158 41.97 -17.77 -13.92
CA GLU A 158 41.46 -19.04 -13.41
C GLU A 158 42.59 -20.00 -13.00
N LYS A 159 42.33 -20.76 -11.92
CA LYS A 159 43.24 -21.81 -11.46
C LYS A 159 42.94 -23.12 -12.16
N GLY A 160 43.93 -23.83 -12.55
CA GLY A 160 43.77 -25.15 -13.18
C GLY A 160 44.96 -25.56 -14.02
N GLU A 161 45.13 -26.85 -14.29
CA GLU A 161 46.14 -27.38 -15.21
C GLU A 161 45.77 -27.15 -16.69
N HIS A 162 44.52 -26.83 -17.01
CA HIS A 162 43.98 -26.53 -18.33
C HIS A 162 44.36 -27.52 -19.46
N LYS A 163 44.77 -28.78 -19.12
CA LYS A 163 45.25 -29.79 -20.07
C LYS A 163 44.23 -30.10 -21.17
N ASP A 164 42.96 -30.33 -20.81
CA ASP A 164 41.90 -30.67 -21.76
C ASP A 164 41.67 -29.53 -22.76
N LEU A 165 41.74 -28.27 -22.29
CA LEU A 165 41.61 -27.08 -23.12
C LEU A 165 42.77 -26.98 -24.11
N LEU A 166 44.00 -27.12 -23.63
CA LEU A 166 45.21 -27.07 -24.49
C LEU A 166 45.21 -28.18 -25.51
N GLU A 167 44.83 -29.42 -25.17
CA GLU A 167 44.65 -30.53 -26.11
C GLU A 167 43.55 -30.25 -27.16
N LYS A 168 42.44 -29.67 -26.74
CA LYS A 168 41.37 -29.29 -27.67
C LYS A 168 41.83 -28.24 -28.66
N LEU A 169 42.52 -27.19 -28.19
CA LEU A 169 43.07 -26.15 -29.06
C LEU A 169 44.05 -26.71 -30.08
N ARG A 170 44.87 -27.68 -29.64
CA ARG A 170 45.80 -28.40 -30.54
C ARG A 170 45.06 -29.21 -31.62
N LYS A 171 43.99 -29.91 -31.26
CA LYS A 171 43.15 -30.65 -32.20
C LYS A 171 42.39 -29.74 -33.17
N ASP A 172 41.99 -28.56 -32.71
CA ASP A 172 41.31 -27.53 -33.51
C ASP A 172 42.25 -26.81 -34.49
N GLY A 173 43.57 -27.13 -34.44
CA GLY A 173 44.59 -26.64 -35.39
C GLY A 173 45.25 -25.32 -35.02
N TYR A 174 45.09 -24.85 -33.81
CA TYR A 174 45.82 -23.67 -33.34
C TYR A 174 47.28 -24.02 -33.06
N VAL A 175 48.19 -23.07 -33.38
CA VAL A 175 49.64 -23.33 -33.31
C VAL A 175 50.28 -22.68 -32.08
N ARG A 176 49.78 -21.50 -31.65
CA ARG A 176 50.39 -20.71 -30.60
C ARG A 176 49.40 -20.18 -29.59
N VAL A 177 49.83 -20.16 -28.35
CA VAL A 177 49.16 -19.56 -27.22
C VAL A 177 50.07 -18.60 -26.52
N ARG A 178 49.51 -17.61 -25.88
CA ARG A 178 50.17 -16.70 -24.94
C ARG A 178 49.74 -17.06 -23.55
N ILE A 179 50.63 -17.45 -22.69
CA ILE A 179 50.32 -17.81 -21.29
C ILE A 179 51.05 -16.81 -20.39
N ASN A 180 50.30 -16.12 -19.54
CA ASN A 180 50.81 -15.11 -18.61
C ASN A 180 51.74 -14.11 -19.33
N LYS A 181 51.36 -13.67 -20.55
CA LYS A 181 52.11 -12.76 -21.47
C LYS A 181 53.34 -13.39 -22.18
N GLU A 182 53.64 -14.67 -21.94
CA GLU A 182 54.70 -15.38 -22.68
C GLU A 182 54.09 -16.18 -23.83
N SER A 183 54.65 -16.00 -25.06
CA SER A 183 54.20 -16.75 -26.25
C SER A 183 54.82 -18.15 -26.24
N ARG A 184 53.98 -19.20 -26.32
CA ARG A 184 54.44 -20.61 -26.38
C ARG A 184 53.80 -21.31 -27.56
N ASP A 185 54.53 -22.31 -28.07
CA ASP A 185 54.00 -23.16 -29.15
C ASP A 185 53.17 -24.30 -28.54
N LEU A 186 52.00 -24.58 -29.09
CA LEU A 186 51.11 -25.64 -28.61
C LEU A 186 51.71 -27.05 -28.90
N SER A 187 52.74 -27.18 -29.76
CA SER A 187 53.47 -28.45 -29.95
C SER A 187 54.37 -28.81 -28.75
N GLU A 188 54.74 -27.85 -27.90
CA GLU A 188 55.47 -28.03 -26.66
C GLU A 188 54.62 -28.69 -25.59
N ASN A 189 55.31 -29.37 -24.65
CA ASN A 189 54.63 -29.88 -23.45
C ASN A 189 54.47 -28.74 -22.44
N ILE A 190 53.23 -28.21 -22.34
CA ILE A 190 52.88 -27.10 -21.46
C ILE A 190 52.31 -27.68 -20.17
N GLU A 191 53.01 -27.53 -19.06
CA GLU A 191 52.57 -27.91 -17.73
C GLU A 191 52.25 -26.65 -16.91
N LEU A 192 50.99 -26.53 -16.40
CA LEU A 192 50.56 -25.42 -15.58
C LEU A 192 50.27 -25.93 -14.16
N ASP A 193 50.53 -25.08 -13.16
CA ASP A 193 50.29 -25.42 -11.76
C ASP A 193 48.82 -25.15 -11.42
N LYS A 194 48.09 -26.18 -10.95
CA LYS A 194 46.71 -26.12 -10.56
C LYS A 194 46.35 -25.06 -9.50
N ASN A 195 47.35 -24.54 -8.78
CA ASN A 195 47.15 -23.57 -7.70
C ASN A 195 47.42 -22.12 -8.14
N ILE A 196 48.04 -21.92 -9.29
CA ILE A 196 48.36 -20.62 -9.87
C ILE A 196 47.17 -20.18 -10.75
N LYS A 197 46.93 -18.87 -10.79
CA LYS A 197 45.97 -18.27 -11.71
C LYS A 197 46.68 -17.97 -13.02
N ASP A 198 46.18 -18.52 -14.10
CA ASP A 198 46.74 -18.33 -15.42
C ASP A 198 45.82 -17.54 -16.34
N ASP A 199 46.42 -16.79 -17.26
CA ASP A 199 45.78 -16.15 -18.41
C ASP A 199 46.26 -16.88 -19.66
N ILE A 200 45.34 -17.38 -20.48
CA ILE A 200 45.63 -18.10 -21.71
C ILE A 200 44.92 -17.42 -22.87
N ASP A 201 45.70 -16.86 -23.80
CA ASP A 201 45.21 -16.25 -25.01
C ASP A 201 45.68 -17.06 -26.23
N VAL A 202 44.74 -17.43 -27.08
CA VAL A 202 45.06 -18.16 -28.35
C VAL A 202 45.39 -17.17 -29.44
N VAL A 203 46.54 -17.29 -30.04
CA VAL A 203 46.92 -16.46 -31.18
C VAL A 203 46.17 -16.94 -32.42
N ILE A 204 45.30 -16.10 -32.95
CA ILE A 204 44.46 -16.40 -34.13
C ILE A 204 45.24 -16.06 -35.42
N ASP A 205 45.73 -14.82 -35.50
CA ASP A 205 46.45 -14.35 -36.68
C ASP A 205 47.50 -13.26 -36.35
N ARG A 206 48.47 -13.08 -37.22
CA ARG A 206 49.45 -11.99 -37.20
C ARG A 206 49.37 -11.24 -38.49
N LEU A 207 49.00 -9.98 -38.44
CA LEU A 207 48.72 -9.13 -39.57
C LEU A 207 49.55 -7.87 -39.59
N ILE A 208 49.70 -7.33 -40.78
CA ILE A 208 50.32 -6.00 -40.96
C ILE A 208 49.27 -5.17 -41.69
N ILE A 209 48.98 -3.98 -41.20
CA ILE A 209 47.99 -3.09 -41.84
C ILE A 209 48.54 -2.66 -43.18
N LYS A 210 47.75 -2.96 -44.24
CA LYS A 210 48.03 -2.60 -45.62
C LYS A 210 46.73 -2.50 -46.40
N GLU A 211 46.74 -1.90 -47.53
CA GLU A 211 45.58 -1.80 -48.42
C GLU A 211 45.02 -3.22 -48.72
N GLY A 212 43.72 -3.39 -48.60
CA GLY A 212 43.02 -4.67 -48.84
C GLY A 212 42.98 -5.68 -47.66
N ILE A 213 43.54 -5.33 -46.47
CA ILE A 213 43.60 -6.25 -45.32
C ILE A 213 42.25 -6.45 -44.61
N ARG A 214 41.22 -5.61 -44.90
CA ARG A 214 39.96 -5.57 -44.17
C ARG A 214 39.27 -6.93 -44.00
N SER A 215 39.14 -7.72 -45.08
CA SER A 215 38.47 -9.02 -45.00
C SER A 215 39.15 -10.01 -44.08
N ARG A 216 40.50 -10.07 -44.19
CA ARG A 216 41.27 -11.00 -43.34
C ARG A 216 41.29 -10.55 -41.87
N LEU A 217 41.32 -9.24 -41.60
CA LEU A 217 41.23 -8.68 -40.25
C LEU A 217 39.85 -8.99 -39.64
N PHE A 218 38.78 -8.79 -40.43
CA PHE A 218 37.42 -9.13 -40.02
C PHE A 218 37.27 -10.61 -39.66
N GLU A 219 37.70 -11.53 -40.53
CA GLU A 219 37.69 -12.97 -40.30
C GLU A 219 38.49 -13.40 -39.08
N ALA A 220 39.66 -12.78 -38.84
CA ALA A 220 40.47 -13.07 -37.68
C ALA A 220 39.82 -12.59 -36.37
N ILE A 221 39.20 -11.41 -36.38
CA ILE A 221 38.43 -10.90 -35.22
C ILE A 221 37.20 -11.76 -34.96
N GLU A 222 36.44 -12.12 -36.00
CA GLU A 222 35.28 -13.01 -35.90
C GLU A 222 35.66 -14.40 -35.34
N SER A 223 36.77 -14.95 -35.78
CA SER A 223 37.27 -16.23 -35.28
C SER A 223 37.70 -16.13 -33.80
N ALA A 224 38.34 -15.03 -33.42
CA ALA A 224 38.70 -14.79 -32.03
C ALA A 224 37.49 -14.63 -31.12
N THR A 225 36.50 -13.85 -31.54
CA THR A 225 35.27 -13.62 -30.74
C THR A 225 34.45 -14.91 -30.61
N LYS A 226 34.35 -15.73 -31.64
CA LYS A 226 33.71 -17.06 -31.58
C LYS A 226 34.40 -17.97 -30.56
N LEU A 227 35.74 -18.00 -30.53
CA LEU A 227 36.53 -18.86 -29.64
C LEU A 227 36.45 -18.39 -28.18
N ALA A 228 36.57 -17.09 -27.95
CA ALA A 228 36.60 -16.47 -26.63
C ALA A 228 35.25 -15.89 -26.19
N LYS A 229 34.11 -16.42 -26.66
CA LYS A 229 32.76 -16.01 -26.25
C LYS A 229 32.55 -14.49 -26.35
N GLY A 230 32.87 -13.93 -27.50
CA GLY A 230 32.66 -12.52 -27.81
C GLY A 230 33.83 -11.59 -27.44
N LYS A 231 34.96 -12.08 -26.97
CA LYS A 231 36.14 -11.26 -26.61
C LYS A 231 37.28 -11.44 -27.59
N VAL A 232 38.04 -10.36 -27.86
CA VAL A 232 39.26 -10.42 -28.67
C VAL A 232 40.30 -9.44 -28.12
N ILE A 233 41.55 -9.86 -28.03
CA ILE A 233 42.70 -9.02 -27.70
C ILE A 233 43.44 -8.75 -28.98
N ILE A 234 43.71 -7.47 -29.27
CA ILE A 234 44.55 -7.05 -30.40
C ILE A 234 45.77 -6.34 -29.83
N ASP A 235 46.89 -6.98 -29.94
CA ASP A 235 48.19 -6.41 -29.57
C ASP A 235 48.74 -5.58 -30.77
N VAL A 236 48.79 -4.27 -30.59
CA VAL A 236 49.41 -3.37 -31.54
C VAL A 236 50.89 -3.25 -31.20
N MET A 237 51.72 -4.01 -31.94
CA MET A 237 53.15 -4.09 -31.64
C MET A 237 53.81 -2.72 -31.63
N GLY A 238 54.34 -2.33 -30.48
CA GLY A 238 55.00 -1.05 -30.27
C GLY A 238 54.13 0.07 -29.72
N ASP A 239 52.84 -0.19 -29.45
CA ASP A 239 51.92 0.78 -28.82
C ASP A 239 51.23 0.14 -27.58
N LYS A 240 50.10 -0.52 -27.73
CA LYS A 240 49.31 -1.05 -26.62
C LYS A 240 48.49 -2.27 -27.02
N GLU A 241 48.03 -3.01 -26.01
CA GLU A 241 47.03 -4.04 -26.17
C GLU A 241 45.64 -3.43 -26.08
N LEU A 242 44.77 -3.79 -27.02
CA LEU A 242 43.37 -3.40 -27.05
C LEU A 242 42.52 -4.62 -26.81
N LEU A 243 41.70 -4.57 -25.79
CA LEU A 243 40.65 -5.58 -25.53
C LEU A 243 39.34 -5.06 -26.10
N PHE A 244 38.76 -5.82 -27.01
CA PHE A 244 37.40 -5.59 -27.53
C PHE A 244 36.46 -6.71 -27.11
N SER A 245 35.16 -6.40 -27.06
CA SER A 245 34.16 -7.40 -26.73
C SER A 245 32.83 -7.12 -27.45
N GLU A 246 32.20 -8.16 -27.98
CA GLU A 246 30.85 -8.12 -28.51
C GLU A 246 29.81 -7.98 -27.38
N SER A 247 30.14 -8.40 -26.17
CA SER A 247 29.33 -8.18 -24.96
C SER A 247 29.87 -7.01 -24.14
N PHE A 248 29.02 -6.42 -23.28
CA PHE A 248 29.48 -5.43 -22.33
C PHE A 248 30.41 -6.08 -21.29
N ALA A 249 31.73 -5.99 -21.47
CA ALA A 249 32.73 -6.63 -20.62
C ALA A 249 33.74 -5.63 -20.07
N CYS A 250 34.15 -5.83 -18.82
CA CYS A 250 35.22 -5.06 -18.22
C CYS A 250 36.61 -5.54 -18.71
N PRO A 251 37.48 -4.63 -19.15
CA PRO A 251 38.83 -5.03 -19.59
C PRO A 251 39.74 -5.49 -18.45
N TYR A 252 39.42 -5.21 -17.18
CA TYR A 252 40.28 -5.47 -16.02
C TYR A 252 39.80 -6.60 -15.11
N CYS A 253 38.57 -7.09 -15.27
CA CYS A 253 38.02 -8.21 -14.49
C CYS A 253 37.03 -9.04 -15.30
N ASN A 254 36.54 -10.14 -14.73
CA ASN A 254 35.62 -11.05 -15.41
C ASN A 254 34.16 -10.54 -15.44
N PHE A 255 33.90 -9.28 -15.01
CA PHE A 255 32.57 -8.72 -15.06
C PHE A 255 32.12 -8.49 -16.51
N SER A 256 31.01 -9.11 -16.88
CA SER A 256 30.40 -8.92 -18.20
C SER A 256 28.84 -8.92 -18.07
N LEU A 257 28.21 -8.12 -18.91
CA LEU A 257 26.77 -8.07 -19.04
C LEU A 257 26.36 -8.61 -20.41
N PRO A 258 25.25 -9.37 -20.49
CA PRO A 258 24.63 -9.69 -21.76
C PRO A 258 24.10 -8.42 -22.43
N GLU A 259 23.54 -8.55 -23.62
CA GLU A 259 22.82 -7.47 -24.28
C GLU A 259 21.75 -6.87 -23.35
N LEU A 260 21.67 -5.53 -23.31
CA LEU A 260 20.73 -4.83 -22.43
C LEU A 260 19.30 -4.95 -22.97
N GLU A 261 18.51 -5.78 -22.32
CA GLU A 261 17.10 -5.99 -22.64
C GLU A 261 16.18 -5.42 -21.54
N PRO A 262 14.99 -4.91 -21.87
CA PRO A 262 14.03 -4.37 -20.87
C PRO A 262 13.65 -5.38 -19.78
N ARG A 263 13.68 -6.69 -20.07
CA ARG A 263 13.38 -7.75 -19.11
C ARG A 263 14.42 -7.85 -17.97
N MET A 264 15.65 -7.41 -18.21
CA MET A 264 16.70 -7.39 -17.19
C MET A 264 16.40 -6.40 -16.07
N PHE A 265 15.74 -5.30 -16.41
CA PHE A 265 15.36 -4.25 -15.46
C PHE A 265 14.02 -4.55 -14.75
N SER A 266 13.44 -5.73 -14.94
CA SER A 266 12.18 -6.13 -14.29
C SER A 266 12.45 -6.94 -13.02
N PHE A 267 12.04 -6.44 -11.87
CA PHE A 267 12.06 -7.21 -10.63
C PHE A 267 10.98 -8.31 -10.55
N ASN A 268 10.04 -8.36 -11.51
CA ASN A 268 9.04 -9.42 -11.65
C ASN A 268 9.52 -10.57 -12.55
N ALA A 269 10.62 -10.38 -13.26
CA ALA A 269 11.20 -11.40 -14.13
C ALA A 269 12.43 -12.04 -13.47
N PRO A 270 12.65 -13.36 -13.59
CA PRO A 270 13.80 -14.05 -12.99
C PRO A 270 15.17 -13.50 -13.41
N PHE A 271 15.23 -12.91 -14.62
CA PHE A 271 16.47 -12.34 -15.17
C PHE A 271 16.94 -11.08 -14.43
N GLY A 272 16.01 -10.25 -13.95
CA GLY A 272 16.33 -9.01 -13.27
C GLY A 272 16.16 -9.07 -11.76
N ALA A 273 15.31 -9.97 -11.26
CA ALA A 273 14.97 -10.07 -9.85
C ALA A 273 16.16 -10.50 -8.98
N CYS A 274 16.29 -9.89 -7.80
CA CYS A 274 17.21 -10.35 -6.78
C CYS A 274 16.95 -11.83 -6.46
N PRO A 275 17.98 -12.70 -6.49
CA PRO A 275 17.81 -14.14 -6.31
C PRO A 275 17.36 -14.52 -4.88
N GLU A 276 17.66 -13.69 -3.87
CA GLU A 276 17.30 -13.94 -2.47
C GLU A 276 15.83 -13.58 -2.21
N CYS A 277 15.43 -12.32 -2.41
CA CYS A 277 14.06 -11.88 -2.16
C CYS A 277 13.11 -12.09 -3.34
N LYS A 278 13.58 -12.63 -4.47
CA LYS A 278 12.79 -12.88 -5.69
C LYS A 278 12.00 -11.65 -6.16
N GLY A 279 12.60 -10.47 -6.04
CA GLY A 279 12.01 -9.20 -6.46
C GLY A 279 11.08 -8.53 -5.46
N LEU A 280 10.99 -9.01 -4.21
CA LEU A 280 10.17 -8.38 -3.17
C LEU A 280 10.84 -7.17 -2.53
N GLY A 281 12.19 -7.14 -2.46
CA GLY A 281 12.96 -6.10 -1.79
C GLY A 281 13.01 -6.27 -0.27
N VAL A 282 12.19 -7.14 0.27
CA VAL A 282 12.08 -7.43 1.70
C VAL A 282 12.08 -8.94 1.93
N ASN A 283 12.51 -9.34 3.11
CA ASN A 283 12.41 -10.71 3.61
C ASN A 283 11.49 -10.72 4.84
N LEU A 284 10.65 -11.73 4.95
CA LEU A 284 9.88 -12.00 6.16
C LEU A 284 10.77 -12.77 7.12
N THR A 285 11.10 -12.17 8.24
CA THR A 285 11.96 -12.76 9.28
C THR A 285 11.25 -12.80 10.62
N ILE A 286 11.48 -13.86 11.38
CA ILE A 286 10.95 -13.96 12.75
C ILE A 286 11.63 -12.89 13.62
N ASP A 287 10.82 -12.07 14.29
CA ASP A 287 11.30 -11.04 15.22
C ASP A 287 11.37 -11.59 16.64
N LYS A 288 12.54 -11.47 17.26
CA LYS A 288 12.78 -11.95 18.64
C LYS A 288 11.88 -11.26 19.68
N ASP A 289 11.56 -9.99 19.50
CA ASP A 289 10.74 -9.25 20.44
C ASP A 289 9.25 -9.59 20.29
N LEU A 290 8.80 -10.07 19.11
CA LEU A 290 7.46 -10.65 18.94
C LEU A 290 7.37 -12.06 19.52
N VAL A 291 8.46 -12.83 19.51
CA VAL A 291 8.53 -14.16 20.13
C VAL A 291 8.65 -14.04 21.64
N ILE A 292 9.34 -13.00 22.15
CA ILE A 292 9.53 -12.72 23.57
C ILE A 292 9.05 -11.30 23.90
N PRO A 293 7.74 -11.09 23.97
CA PRO A 293 7.18 -9.75 24.17
C PRO A 293 7.35 -9.24 25.61
N ASN A 294 7.43 -10.14 26.59
CA ASN A 294 7.66 -9.79 27.99
C ASN A 294 8.93 -10.47 28.52
N LYS A 295 10.02 -9.69 28.60
CA LYS A 295 11.31 -10.16 29.09
C LYS A 295 11.40 -10.23 30.62
N ASP A 296 10.38 -9.79 31.34
CA ASP A 296 10.30 -9.90 32.81
C ASP A 296 9.88 -11.31 33.23
N LEU A 297 9.25 -12.08 32.35
CA LEU A 297 8.92 -13.48 32.55
C LEU A 297 10.13 -14.38 32.34
N SER A 298 10.14 -15.50 33.01
CA SER A 298 11.06 -16.61 32.77
C SER A 298 10.56 -17.52 31.64
N ILE A 299 11.42 -18.44 31.16
CA ILE A 299 11.03 -19.44 30.14
C ILE A 299 9.86 -20.30 30.64
N ASN A 300 9.91 -20.73 31.92
CA ASN A 300 8.86 -21.52 32.51
C ASN A 300 7.56 -20.72 32.74
N GLU A 301 7.63 -19.42 32.95
CA GLU A 301 6.46 -18.55 33.07
C GLU A 301 5.87 -18.15 31.70
N GLY A 302 6.45 -18.64 30.60
CA GLY A 302 5.93 -18.41 29.24
C GLY A 302 6.50 -17.17 28.56
N ALA A 303 7.71 -16.73 28.87
CA ALA A 303 8.37 -15.62 28.15
C ALA A 303 8.38 -15.84 26.63
N ILE A 304 8.55 -17.10 26.19
CA ILE A 304 8.54 -17.49 24.78
C ILE A 304 7.11 -17.89 24.37
N VAL A 305 6.39 -16.93 23.82
CA VAL A 305 4.94 -17.09 23.53
C VAL A 305 4.61 -18.20 22.53
N THR A 306 5.54 -18.57 21.67
CA THR A 306 5.37 -19.67 20.70
C THR A 306 5.44 -21.06 21.34
N LEU A 307 5.86 -21.14 22.60
CA LEU A 307 5.97 -22.38 23.40
C LEU A 307 5.07 -22.36 24.64
N SER A 308 4.46 -21.22 25.00
CA SER A 308 3.69 -21.03 26.24
C SER A 308 2.47 -21.94 26.35
N ASP A 309 1.79 -22.21 25.24
CA ASP A 309 0.55 -23.00 25.21
C ASP A 309 0.80 -24.51 25.21
N ASP A 310 2.03 -24.98 25.04
CA ASP A 310 2.40 -26.39 24.98
C ASP A 310 3.74 -26.68 25.67
N GLN A 311 3.82 -26.42 26.97
CA GLN A 311 4.98 -26.74 27.80
C GLN A 311 5.29 -28.27 27.88
N GLY A 312 4.35 -29.12 27.49
CA GLY A 312 4.57 -30.56 27.34
C GLY A 312 4.96 -30.97 25.90
N GLY A 313 5.04 -30.05 24.96
CA GLY A 313 5.35 -30.33 23.57
C GLY A 313 6.82 -30.66 23.30
N ILE A 314 7.06 -31.22 22.13
CA ILE A 314 8.40 -31.66 21.70
C ILE A 314 9.42 -30.51 21.71
N TYR A 315 9.04 -29.35 21.21
CA TYR A 315 9.93 -28.20 21.15
C TYR A 315 10.33 -27.65 22.51
N TYR A 316 9.39 -27.61 23.47
CA TYR A 316 9.68 -27.20 24.84
C TYR A 316 10.62 -28.22 25.54
N LYS A 317 10.39 -29.53 25.34
CA LYS A 317 11.26 -30.59 25.90
C LYS A 317 12.67 -30.57 25.32
N ARG A 318 12.79 -30.30 23.99
CA ARG A 318 14.11 -30.10 23.37
C ARG A 318 14.81 -28.87 23.97
N LEU A 319 14.10 -27.75 24.12
CA LEU A 319 14.67 -26.56 24.77
C LEU A 319 15.13 -26.86 26.19
N LYS A 320 14.36 -27.64 26.98
CA LYS A 320 14.73 -28.05 28.33
C LYS A 320 16.05 -28.85 28.35
N CYS A 321 16.22 -29.85 27.46
CA CYS A 321 17.49 -30.58 27.34
C CYS A 321 18.68 -29.64 27.04
N VAL A 322 18.46 -28.60 26.22
CA VAL A 322 19.51 -27.59 25.94
C VAL A 322 19.83 -26.76 27.17
N CYS A 323 18.81 -26.30 27.90
CA CYS A 323 18.98 -25.51 29.11
C CYS A 323 19.71 -26.34 30.21
N ASP A 324 19.35 -27.62 30.36
CA ASP A 324 20.02 -28.53 31.29
C ASP A 324 21.49 -28.76 30.93
N HIS A 325 21.80 -28.92 29.61
CA HIS A 325 23.17 -29.11 29.13
C HIS A 325 24.07 -27.90 29.38
N TYR A 326 23.56 -26.70 29.07
CA TYR A 326 24.34 -25.44 29.21
C TYR A 326 24.14 -24.79 30.59
N LYS A 327 23.43 -25.42 31.53
CA LYS A 327 23.10 -24.92 32.87
C LYS A 327 22.40 -23.56 32.86
N ILE A 328 21.50 -23.39 31.88
CA ILE A 328 20.66 -22.16 31.75
C ILE A 328 19.45 -22.33 32.70
N ASP A 329 19.31 -21.41 33.64
CA ASP A 329 18.18 -21.40 34.58
C ASP A 329 16.91 -20.92 33.86
N MET A 330 15.94 -21.86 33.70
CA MET A 330 14.66 -21.59 33.02
C MET A 330 13.67 -20.78 33.86
N ASP A 331 13.92 -20.61 35.18
CA ASP A 331 13.09 -19.83 36.10
C ASP A 331 13.60 -18.40 36.25
N LYS A 332 14.76 -18.08 35.66
CA LYS A 332 15.33 -16.75 35.64
C LYS A 332 14.60 -15.84 34.62
N PRO A 333 14.21 -14.61 34.98
CA PRO A 333 13.65 -13.66 34.03
C PRO A 333 14.50 -13.52 32.76
N PHE A 334 13.87 -13.56 31.58
CA PHE A 334 14.58 -13.58 30.29
C PHE A 334 15.55 -12.40 30.12
N LYS A 335 15.22 -11.22 30.65
CA LYS A 335 16.09 -10.02 30.62
C LYS A 335 17.38 -10.17 31.43
N LYS A 336 17.44 -11.14 32.36
CA LYS A 336 18.64 -11.43 33.19
C LYS A 336 19.52 -12.51 32.61
N LEU A 337 19.12 -13.16 31.51
CA LEU A 337 19.98 -14.09 30.78
C LEU A 337 21.16 -13.33 30.19
N THR A 338 22.32 -13.96 30.17
CA THR A 338 23.51 -13.43 29.48
C THR A 338 23.27 -13.47 27.96
N LYS A 339 23.95 -12.61 27.20
CA LYS A 339 23.86 -12.62 25.72
C LYS A 339 24.20 -13.99 25.11
N LYS A 340 25.10 -14.76 25.77
CA LYS A 340 25.44 -16.11 25.33
C LYS A 340 24.29 -17.09 25.53
N GLU A 341 23.64 -17.07 26.71
CA GLU A 341 22.47 -17.87 27.02
C GLU A 341 21.28 -17.50 26.09
N GLU A 342 21.03 -16.20 25.91
CA GLU A 342 20.00 -15.70 24.96
C GLU A 342 20.25 -16.23 23.55
N ASN A 343 21.51 -16.17 23.05
CA ASN A 343 21.83 -16.62 21.71
C ASN A 343 21.67 -18.13 21.55
N ILE A 344 22.06 -18.93 22.56
CA ILE A 344 21.85 -20.38 22.55
C ILE A 344 20.37 -20.71 22.43
N VAL A 345 19.53 -20.08 23.25
CA VAL A 345 18.08 -20.32 23.26
C VAL A 345 17.45 -19.91 21.93
N LEU A 346 17.79 -18.73 21.41
CA LEU A 346 17.13 -18.15 20.24
C LEU A 346 17.68 -18.68 18.90
N TYR A 347 18.99 -18.77 18.75
CA TYR A 347 19.64 -19.06 17.47
C TYR A 347 20.34 -20.41 17.39
N GLY A 348 20.41 -21.12 18.54
CA GLY A 348 20.91 -22.49 18.57
C GLY A 348 22.41 -22.61 18.83
N THR A 349 22.91 -23.81 18.58
CA THR A 349 24.32 -24.20 18.86
C THR A 349 24.90 -24.96 17.69
N THR A 350 26.24 -24.96 17.60
CA THR A 350 26.98 -25.78 16.63
C THR A 350 27.44 -27.11 17.23
N GLU A 351 27.27 -27.31 18.55
CA GLU A 351 27.65 -28.54 19.26
C GLU A 351 26.53 -29.56 19.17
N ILE A 352 26.92 -30.83 19.08
CA ILE A 352 26.00 -31.96 19.12
C ILE A 352 25.71 -32.27 20.59
N ILE A 353 24.47 -32.11 20.99
CA ILE A 353 24.00 -32.36 22.35
C ILE A 353 23.05 -33.56 22.42
N PRO A 354 22.97 -34.28 23.56
CA PRO A 354 22.02 -35.36 23.74
C PRO A 354 20.61 -34.83 24.04
N PHE A 355 19.62 -35.29 23.29
CA PHE A 355 18.20 -35.02 23.51
C PHE A 355 17.54 -36.26 24.07
N ASN A 356 17.29 -36.28 25.38
CA ASN A 356 16.65 -37.37 26.09
C ASN A 356 15.29 -36.88 26.65
N TYR A 357 14.20 -37.22 25.97
CA TYR A 357 12.87 -36.85 26.46
C TYR A 357 11.80 -37.86 26.07
N THR A 358 10.72 -37.92 26.86
CA THR A 358 9.53 -38.73 26.57
C THR A 358 8.41 -37.84 26.06
N THR A 359 7.76 -38.21 24.93
CA THR A 359 6.62 -37.47 24.36
C THR A 359 5.37 -37.66 25.21
N LYS A 360 4.33 -36.88 24.98
CA LYS A 360 3.00 -37.05 25.59
C LYS A 360 2.38 -38.41 25.24
N SER A 361 2.74 -39.01 24.11
CA SER A 361 2.32 -40.35 23.69
C SER A 361 3.14 -41.51 24.28
N GLY A 362 4.10 -41.25 25.19
CA GLY A 362 4.92 -42.25 25.83
C GLY A 362 6.17 -42.68 25.05
N ASN A 363 6.43 -42.17 23.86
CA ASN A 363 7.63 -42.50 23.08
C ASN A 363 8.86 -41.84 23.68
N VAL A 364 9.92 -42.64 23.90
CA VAL A 364 11.21 -42.16 24.43
C VAL A 364 12.12 -41.84 23.25
N TYR A 365 12.59 -40.60 23.18
CA TYR A 365 13.61 -40.17 22.24
C TYR A 365 14.97 -40.06 22.93
N ASN A 366 15.96 -40.67 22.32
CA ASN A 366 17.34 -40.63 22.75
C ASN A 366 18.25 -40.47 21.53
N GLN A 367 18.45 -39.22 21.13
CA GLN A 367 19.23 -38.86 19.93
C GLN A 367 20.26 -37.79 20.25
N LYS A 368 21.35 -37.81 19.53
CA LYS A 368 22.36 -36.73 19.56
C LYS A 368 22.19 -35.86 18.29
N ASP A 369 22.00 -34.59 18.49
CA ASP A 369 21.76 -33.64 17.42
C ASP A 369 22.21 -32.23 17.82
N PHE A 370 22.30 -31.31 16.91
CA PHE A 370 22.49 -29.90 17.25
C PHE A 370 21.15 -29.19 17.43
N TYR A 371 21.16 -28.18 18.26
CA TYR A 371 19.99 -27.39 18.54
C TYR A 371 19.95 -26.19 17.59
N GLU A 372 18.92 -26.12 16.74
CA GLU A 372 18.78 -25.08 15.75
C GLU A 372 18.36 -23.71 16.33
N GLY A 373 17.84 -23.67 17.54
CA GLY A 373 17.30 -22.43 18.13
C GLY A 373 15.84 -22.16 17.76
N ILE A 374 15.17 -21.36 18.58
CA ILE A 374 13.74 -21.08 18.41
C ILE A 374 13.48 -20.28 17.14
N ILE A 375 14.23 -19.21 16.91
CA ILE A 375 14.06 -18.32 15.74
C ILE A 375 14.27 -19.11 14.45
N ASN A 376 15.36 -19.87 14.35
CA ASN A 376 15.68 -20.64 13.15
C ASN A 376 14.64 -21.76 12.91
N ASN A 377 14.16 -22.41 14.00
CA ASN A 377 13.10 -23.42 13.93
C ASN A 377 11.80 -22.82 13.36
N LEU A 378 11.36 -21.68 13.88
CA LEU A 378 10.15 -21.02 13.42
C LEU A 378 10.30 -20.56 11.95
N GLN A 379 11.47 -20.02 11.58
CA GLN A 379 11.77 -19.59 10.21
C GLN A 379 11.75 -20.78 9.24
N ARG A 380 12.40 -21.89 9.58
CA ARG A 380 12.38 -23.13 8.79
C ARG A 380 10.96 -23.67 8.62
N ARG A 381 10.20 -23.75 9.72
CA ARG A 381 8.78 -24.19 9.66
C ARG A 381 7.93 -23.32 8.76
N TYR A 382 8.16 -22.02 8.73
CA TYR A 382 7.47 -21.10 7.80
C TYR A 382 7.77 -21.44 6.35
N MET A 383 9.01 -21.76 6.05
CA MET A 383 9.44 -22.07 4.68
C MET A 383 8.97 -23.46 4.20
N GLU A 384 8.87 -24.45 5.10
CA GLU A 384 8.58 -25.84 4.77
C GLU A 384 7.07 -26.19 4.86
N THR A 385 6.27 -25.39 5.60
CA THR A 385 4.86 -25.73 5.83
C THR A 385 4.00 -25.58 4.58
N SER A 386 3.16 -26.59 4.32
CA SER A 386 2.08 -26.51 3.33
C SER A 386 0.74 -26.04 3.97
N SER A 387 0.65 -25.99 5.30
CA SER A 387 -0.56 -25.58 6.01
C SER A 387 -0.70 -24.06 6.05
N THR A 388 -1.79 -23.54 5.47
CA THR A 388 -2.13 -22.12 5.51
C THR A 388 -2.30 -21.60 6.93
N TRP A 389 -2.92 -22.40 7.81
CA TRP A 389 -3.12 -22.05 9.23
C TRP A 389 -1.80 -21.86 9.98
N ILE A 390 -0.83 -22.80 9.79
CA ILE A 390 0.51 -22.69 10.43
C ILE A 390 1.25 -21.49 9.89
N ARG A 391 1.13 -21.22 8.59
CA ARG A 391 1.77 -20.05 7.96
C ARG A 391 1.22 -18.75 8.53
N GLU A 392 -0.10 -18.58 8.57
CA GLU A 392 -0.75 -17.40 9.16
C GLU A 392 -0.45 -17.24 10.66
N TRP A 393 -0.31 -18.35 11.38
CA TRP A 393 0.09 -18.32 12.79
C TRP A 393 1.52 -17.81 12.96
N LEU A 394 2.47 -18.27 12.13
CA LEU A 394 3.87 -17.85 12.16
C LEU A 394 4.04 -16.40 11.72
N GLU A 395 3.27 -15.92 10.74
CA GLU A 395 3.29 -14.54 10.26
C GLU A 395 3.03 -13.51 11.36
N ARG A 396 2.33 -13.88 12.42
CA ARG A 396 2.11 -13.01 13.60
C ARG A 396 3.41 -12.68 14.36
N TYR A 397 4.45 -13.46 14.16
CA TYR A 397 5.75 -13.31 14.81
C TYR A 397 6.83 -12.85 13.83
N MET A 398 6.43 -12.46 12.61
CA MET A 398 7.34 -12.02 11.57
C MET A 398 7.23 -10.51 11.34
N ILE A 399 8.34 -9.94 10.93
CA ILE A 399 8.44 -8.56 10.44
C ILE A 399 9.05 -8.56 9.05
N GLU A 400 8.70 -7.55 8.27
CA GLU A 400 9.37 -7.28 7.01
C GLU A 400 10.70 -6.59 7.30
N THR A 401 11.80 -7.23 6.89
CA THR A 401 13.15 -6.65 6.94
C THR A 401 13.63 -6.40 5.52
N THR A 402 14.37 -5.31 5.31
CA THR A 402 14.99 -5.05 4.01
C THR A 402 15.90 -6.22 3.62
N CYS A 403 15.80 -6.70 2.40
CA CYS A 403 16.64 -7.78 1.89
C CYS A 403 18.11 -7.38 1.96
N THR A 404 18.92 -8.20 2.63
CA THR A 404 20.34 -7.90 2.88
C THR A 404 21.19 -7.93 1.61
N LYS A 405 20.79 -8.69 0.59
CA LYS A 405 21.51 -8.79 -0.68
C LYS A 405 21.26 -7.59 -1.59
N CYS A 406 20.01 -7.21 -1.80
CA CYS A 406 19.69 -6.13 -2.73
C CYS A 406 19.42 -4.77 -2.04
N ASN A 407 19.50 -4.71 -0.71
CA ASN A 407 19.24 -3.49 0.07
C ASN A 407 17.94 -2.77 -0.34
N GLY A 408 16.90 -3.55 -0.66
CA GLY A 408 15.59 -3.03 -1.06
C GLY A 408 15.43 -2.74 -2.56
N SER A 409 16.49 -2.80 -3.37
CA SER A 409 16.42 -2.49 -4.80
C SER A 409 15.56 -3.46 -5.62
N ARG A 410 15.31 -4.68 -5.10
CA ARG A 410 14.55 -5.77 -5.76
C ARG A 410 15.27 -6.38 -6.96
N LEU A 411 16.35 -5.78 -7.43
CA LEU A 411 17.10 -6.13 -8.64
C LEU A 411 18.43 -6.80 -8.30
N ARG A 412 19.02 -7.42 -9.31
CA ARG A 412 20.39 -7.96 -9.24
C ARG A 412 21.42 -6.83 -9.32
N ASP A 413 22.61 -7.05 -8.75
CA ASP A 413 23.67 -6.06 -8.73
C ASP A 413 24.17 -5.71 -10.13
N GLU A 414 24.16 -6.69 -11.04
CA GLU A 414 24.56 -6.48 -12.45
C GLU A 414 23.63 -5.47 -13.15
N VAL A 415 22.34 -5.52 -12.85
CA VAL A 415 21.36 -4.56 -13.41
C VAL A 415 21.57 -3.15 -12.86
N LEU A 416 21.94 -3.04 -11.60
CA LEU A 416 22.20 -1.76 -10.93
C LEU A 416 23.50 -1.10 -11.42
N SER A 417 24.35 -1.82 -12.15
CA SER A 417 25.55 -1.26 -12.77
C SER A 417 25.28 -0.42 -14.02
N VAL A 418 24.05 -0.42 -14.55
CA VAL A 418 23.66 0.37 -15.71
C VAL A 418 23.16 1.75 -15.25
N LEU A 419 23.79 2.79 -15.73
CA LEU A 419 23.54 4.17 -15.30
C LEU A 419 23.03 5.05 -16.43
N ILE A 420 22.14 5.96 -16.09
CA ILE A 420 21.79 7.13 -16.91
C ILE A 420 22.09 8.37 -16.09
N ASN A 421 22.92 9.25 -16.61
CA ASN A 421 23.34 10.47 -15.92
C ASN A 421 23.84 10.20 -14.48
N GLY A 422 24.57 9.10 -14.27
CA GLY A 422 25.18 8.70 -13.00
C GLY A 422 24.24 8.04 -11.99
N LYS A 423 22.98 7.74 -12.36
CA LYS A 423 22.01 7.05 -11.49
C LYS A 423 21.53 5.75 -12.11
N ASN A 424 21.43 4.69 -11.30
CA ASN A 424 20.79 3.45 -11.71
C ASN A 424 19.25 3.55 -11.62
N ILE A 425 18.55 2.56 -12.18
CA ILE A 425 17.09 2.57 -12.24
C ILE A 425 16.44 2.62 -10.84
N TYR A 426 17.01 1.96 -9.83
CA TYR A 426 16.48 1.97 -8.48
C TYR A 426 16.64 3.33 -7.82
N GLU A 427 17.81 3.95 -7.91
CA GLU A 427 18.06 5.30 -7.38
C GLU A 427 17.10 6.32 -8.00
N VAL A 428 16.83 6.19 -9.30
CA VAL A 428 15.86 7.05 -10.00
C VAL A 428 14.44 6.81 -9.48
N THR A 429 14.04 5.56 -9.20
CA THR A 429 12.72 5.27 -8.64
C THR A 429 12.56 5.68 -7.17
N CYS A 430 13.65 5.86 -6.45
CA CYS A 430 13.66 6.35 -5.07
C CYS A 430 13.55 7.88 -4.97
N LEU A 431 13.75 8.61 -6.07
CA LEU A 431 13.50 10.05 -6.09
C LEU A 431 12.01 10.35 -5.87
N SER A 432 11.70 11.49 -5.24
CA SER A 432 10.33 11.98 -5.23
C SER A 432 9.86 12.25 -6.67
N ILE A 433 8.55 12.17 -6.92
CA ILE A 433 7.99 12.44 -8.26
C ILE A 433 8.46 13.80 -8.77
N LYS A 434 8.55 14.81 -7.90
CA LYS A 434 9.07 16.13 -8.25
C LYS A 434 10.53 16.09 -8.63
N ASP A 435 11.37 15.50 -7.80
CA ASP A 435 12.82 15.44 -8.06
C ASP A 435 13.12 14.56 -9.28
N LEU A 436 12.32 13.52 -9.51
CA LEU A 436 12.41 12.69 -10.71
C LEU A 436 12.02 13.49 -11.96
N TYR A 437 10.96 14.31 -11.91
CA TYR A 437 10.57 15.20 -13.00
C TYR A 437 11.69 16.20 -13.33
N ASP A 438 12.30 16.78 -12.30
CA ASP A 438 13.43 17.70 -12.45
C ASP A 438 14.67 16.98 -13.01
N PHE A 439 14.94 15.76 -12.56
CA PHE A 439 16.02 14.91 -13.10
C PHE A 439 15.81 14.63 -14.59
N MET A 440 14.59 14.27 -15.02
CA MET A 440 14.25 14.00 -16.42
C MET A 440 14.37 15.26 -17.31
N ASN A 441 14.13 16.45 -16.76
CA ASN A 441 14.32 17.70 -17.48
C ASN A 441 15.79 18.09 -17.65
N ASN A 442 16.67 17.69 -16.73
CA ASN A 442 18.07 18.08 -16.68
C ASN A 442 19.03 16.97 -17.14
N LEU A 443 18.53 15.96 -17.87
CA LEU A 443 19.37 14.87 -18.39
C LEU A 443 20.42 15.42 -19.38
N LYS A 444 21.68 15.08 -19.13
CA LYS A 444 22.80 15.36 -20.04
C LYS A 444 23.03 14.14 -20.91
N LEU A 445 22.54 14.18 -22.14
CA LEU A 445 22.60 13.07 -23.10
C LEU A 445 23.40 13.46 -24.34
N THR A 446 24.04 12.47 -24.97
CA THR A 446 24.64 12.63 -26.30
C THR A 446 23.54 12.86 -27.35
N LYS A 447 23.89 13.35 -28.54
CA LYS A 447 22.93 13.54 -29.64
C LYS A 447 22.21 12.23 -29.98
N GLU A 448 22.93 11.12 -30.05
CA GLU A 448 22.39 9.80 -30.32
C GLU A 448 21.40 9.34 -29.21
N GLN A 449 21.80 9.45 -27.93
CA GLN A 449 20.93 9.13 -26.81
C GLN A 449 19.67 10.00 -26.76
N GLN A 450 19.77 11.27 -27.19
CA GLN A 450 18.63 12.16 -27.30
C GLN A 450 17.63 11.71 -28.36
N GLU A 451 18.11 11.31 -29.55
CA GLU A 451 17.22 10.80 -30.61
C GLU A 451 16.55 9.50 -30.19
N ILE A 452 17.30 8.55 -29.65
CA ILE A 452 16.76 7.25 -29.20
C ILE A 452 15.78 7.42 -28.04
N GLY A 453 16.13 8.25 -27.05
CA GLY A 453 15.36 8.41 -25.81
C GLY A 453 14.20 9.38 -25.85
N LYS A 454 14.12 10.25 -26.87
CA LYS A 454 13.20 11.40 -26.94
C LYS A 454 11.76 11.07 -26.58
N LEU A 455 11.14 10.13 -27.29
CA LEU A 455 9.74 9.75 -27.09
C LEU A 455 9.49 9.15 -25.69
N LEU A 456 10.43 8.34 -25.21
CA LEU A 456 10.33 7.70 -23.88
C LEU A 456 10.42 8.75 -22.78
N ILE A 457 11.35 9.69 -22.89
CA ILE A 457 11.56 10.77 -21.92
C ILE A 457 10.33 11.69 -21.88
N GLU A 458 9.79 12.06 -23.06
CA GLU A 458 8.56 12.87 -23.14
C GLU A 458 7.37 12.15 -22.47
N GLU A 459 7.20 10.86 -22.70
CA GLU A 459 6.10 10.09 -22.10
C GLU A 459 6.26 9.97 -20.58
N ILE A 460 7.48 9.70 -20.09
CA ILE A 460 7.77 9.68 -18.64
C ILE A 460 7.45 11.06 -18.04
N LYS A 461 7.90 12.15 -18.65
CA LYS A 461 7.63 13.52 -18.17
C LYS A 461 6.13 13.83 -18.12
N ASN A 462 5.38 13.45 -19.14
CA ASN A 462 3.95 13.66 -19.18
C ASN A 462 3.25 12.94 -18.02
N ARG A 463 3.55 11.66 -17.81
CA ARG A 463 2.99 10.87 -16.69
C ARG A 463 3.38 11.42 -15.32
N LEU A 464 4.64 11.84 -15.15
CA LEU A 464 5.08 12.50 -13.92
C LEU A 464 4.35 13.83 -13.69
N LYS A 465 4.14 14.62 -14.74
CA LYS A 465 3.38 15.88 -14.66
C LYS A 465 1.95 15.67 -14.18
N PHE A 466 1.27 14.59 -14.64
CA PHE A 466 -0.07 14.27 -14.14
C PHE A 466 -0.07 13.92 -12.66
N LEU A 467 0.93 13.16 -12.18
CA LEU A 467 1.07 12.87 -10.76
C LEU A 467 1.34 14.14 -9.93
N LEU A 468 2.12 15.09 -10.45
CA LEU A 468 2.33 16.40 -9.82
C LEU A 468 1.03 17.21 -9.74
N ASN A 469 0.23 17.20 -10.81
CA ASN A 469 -1.02 17.93 -10.88
C ASN A 469 -2.06 17.43 -9.86
N VAL A 470 -2.05 16.15 -9.52
CA VAL A 470 -2.96 15.59 -8.50
C VAL A 470 -2.38 15.61 -7.07
N GLY A 471 -1.31 16.39 -6.84
CA GLY A 471 -0.73 16.60 -5.49
C GLY A 471 0.04 15.40 -4.91
N LEU A 472 0.64 14.56 -5.78
CA LEU A 472 1.43 13.38 -5.37
C LEU A 472 2.94 13.61 -5.52
N GLU A 473 3.39 14.86 -5.45
CA GLU A 473 4.79 15.25 -5.65
C GLU A 473 5.79 14.61 -4.69
N TYR A 474 5.35 14.24 -3.50
CA TYR A 474 6.16 13.65 -2.43
C TYR A 474 6.34 12.13 -2.54
N LEU A 475 5.53 11.44 -3.34
CA LEU A 475 5.64 9.98 -3.51
C LEU A 475 6.90 9.60 -4.28
N THR A 476 7.37 8.38 -4.07
CA THR A 476 8.44 7.76 -4.85
C THR A 476 7.88 6.62 -5.69
N LEU A 477 8.46 6.38 -6.87
CA LEU A 477 8.03 5.27 -7.73
C LEU A 477 8.31 3.89 -7.13
N SER A 478 9.32 3.78 -6.24
CA SER A 478 9.69 2.55 -5.52
C SER A 478 8.71 2.18 -4.42
N ARG A 479 7.85 3.11 -3.95
CA ARG A 479 6.89 2.88 -2.86
C ARG A 479 5.90 1.78 -3.23
N THR A 480 5.73 0.82 -2.32
CA THR A 480 4.82 -0.32 -2.49
C THR A 480 3.37 0.14 -2.48
N ALA A 481 2.57 -0.32 -3.43
CA ALA A 481 1.17 0.08 -3.57
C ALA A 481 0.30 -0.25 -2.34
N SER A 482 0.61 -1.33 -1.61
CA SER A 482 -0.09 -1.71 -0.37
C SER A 482 0.08 -0.72 0.79
N THR A 483 1.07 0.18 0.72
CA THR A 483 1.34 1.21 1.75
C THR A 483 0.67 2.55 1.46
N LEU A 484 -0.02 2.66 0.33
CA LEU A 484 -0.73 3.87 -0.07
C LEU A 484 -2.04 4.02 0.71
N SER A 485 -2.39 5.25 1.05
CA SER A 485 -3.74 5.56 1.52
C SER A 485 -4.78 5.39 0.40
N GLY A 486 -6.07 5.28 0.75
CA GLY A 486 -7.15 5.21 -0.24
C GLY A 486 -7.13 6.38 -1.21
N GLY A 487 -6.98 7.60 -0.71
CA GLY A 487 -6.89 8.81 -1.52
C GLY A 487 -5.65 8.87 -2.42
N GLU A 488 -4.46 8.45 -1.92
CA GLU A 488 -3.25 8.35 -2.75
C GLU A 488 -3.44 7.38 -3.92
N SER A 489 -4.02 6.20 -3.65
CA SER A 489 -4.28 5.20 -4.68
C SER A 489 -5.28 5.68 -5.74
N GLN A 490 -6.35 6.33 -5.30
CA GLN A 490 -7.36 6.91 -6.19
C GLN A 490 -6.76 8.00 -7.09
N ARG A 491 -5.94 8.91 -6.53
CA ARG A 491 -5.26 9.96 -7.31
C ARG A 491 -4.25 9.39 -8.31
N ILE A 492 -3.56 8.30 -7.98
CA ILE A 492 -2.69 7.60 -8.94
C ILE A 492 -3.52 7.09 -10.12
N ARG A 493 -4.67 6.46 -9.87
CA ARG A 493 -5.57 6.02 -10.95
C ARG A 493 -6.09 7.18 -11.76
N LEU A 494 -6.50 8.26 -11.09
CA LEU A 494 -6.94 9.48 -11.77
C LEU A 494 -5.83 10.03 -12.69
N ALA A 495 -4.60 10.18 -12.19
CA ALA A 495 -3.47 10.64 -12.98
C ALA A 495 -3.19 9.74 -14.18
N THR A 496 -3.32 8.41 -14.03
CA THR A 496 -3.15 7.45 -15.12
C THR A 496 -4.24 7.64 -16.19
N GLN A 497 -5.49 7.86 -15.78
CA GLN A 497 -6.60 8.09 -16.70
C GLN A 497 -6.48 9.45 -17.44
N ILE A 498 -6.09 10.52 -16.75
CA ILE A 498 -5.78 11.80 -17.38
C ILE A 498 -4.66 11.61 -18.43
N GLY A 499 -3.65 10.82 -18.09
CA GLY A 499 -2.53 10.49 -18.98
C GLY A 499 -2.94 9.77 -20.26
N SER A 500 -4.02 8.99 -20.24
CA SER A 500 -4.53 8.28 -21.42
C SER A 500 -5.10 9.21 -22.49
N ARG A 501 -5.46 10.46 -22.14
CA ARG A 501 -6.08 11.49 -23.01
C ARG A 501 -7.29 10.97 -23.79
N LEU A 502 -8.06 10.04 -23.19
CA LEU A 502 -9.30 9.57 -23.79
C LEU A 502 -10.30 10.73 -23.89
N THR A 503 -11.07 10.74 -24.96
CA THR A 503 -12.10 11.75 -25.26
C THR A 503 -13.46 11.08 -25.41
N GLY A 504 -14.54 11.80 -25.06
CA GLY A 504 -15.91 11.30 -25.21
C GLY A 504 -16.27 10.21 -24.18
N VAL A 505 -15.55 10.11 -23.08
CA VAL A 505 -15.74 9.13 -22.00
C VAL A 505 -16.55 9.76 -20.87
N LEU A 506 -17.36 8.93 -20.20
CA LEU A 506 -18.01 9.27 -18.94
C LEU A 506 -17.14 8.79 -17.77
N TYR A 507 -16.57 9.70 -17.01
CA TYR A 507 -15.84 9.37 -15.76
C TYR A 507 -16.76 9.53 -14.56
N VAL A 508 -16.80 8.53 -13.69
CA VAL A 508 -17.51 8.58 -12.41
C VAL A 508 -16.48 8.47 -11.28
N LEU A 509 -16.37 9.52 -10.46
CA LEU A 509 -15.39 9.66 -9.40
C LEU A 509 -16.07 9.70 -8.04
N ASP A 510 -15.48 9.00 -7.05
CA ASP A 510 -15.95 8.94 -5.67
C ASP A 510 -15.02 9.76 -4.76
N GLU A 511 -15.45 10.95 -4.36
CA GLU A 511 -14.77 11.82 -3.41
C GLU A 511 -13.25 11.99 -3.69
N PRO A 512 -12.85 12.47 -4.86
CA PRO A 512 -11.43 12.54 -5.23
C PRO A 512 -10.61 13.53 -4.39
N SER A 513 -11.24 14.47 -3.67
CA SER A 513 -10.61 15.45 -2.77
C SER A 513 -10.18 14.88 -1.42
N ILE A 514 -10.50 13.62 -1.12
CA ILE A 514 -10.23 12.97 0.18
C ILE A 514 -8.76 13.06 0.57
N GLY A 515 -8.52 13.48 1.84
CA GLY A 515 -7.19 13.56 2.44
C GLY A 515 -6.29 14.61 1.79
N LEU A 516 -6.87 15.53 1.01
CA LEU A 516 -6.14 16.66 0.42
C LEU A 516 -6.20 17.88 1.33
N HIS A 517 -5.08 18.56 1.43
CA HIS A 517 -5.05 19.94 1.89
C HIS A 517 -5.67 20.85 0.82
N GLN A 518 -6.28 21.98 1.20
CA GLN A 518 -6.96 22.89 0.26
C GLN A 518 -6.06 23.34 -0.90
N ARG A 519 -4.78 23.59 -0.66
CA ARG A 519 -3.80 23.91 -1.69
C ARG A 519 -3.72 22.81 -2.79
N ASP A 520 -3.75 21.54 -2.37
CA ASP A 520 -3.64 20.42 -3.31
C ASP A 520 -4.98 20.15 -4.00
N ASN A 521 -6.10 20.49 -3.33
CA ASN A 521 -7.45 20.42 -3.90
C ASN A 521 -7.65 21.40 -5.08
N GLU A 522 -7.12 22.61 -5.01
CA GLU A 522 -7.15 23.56 -6.12
C GLU A 522 -6.48 22.97 -7.39
N ARG A 523 -5.36 22.24 -7.24
CA ARG A 523 -4.68 21.56 -8.35
C ARG A 523 -5.52 20.41 -8.91
N LEU A 524 -6.16 19.64 -8.04
CA LEU A 524 -7.06 18.55 -8.44
C LEU A 524 -8.24 19.09 -9.26
N ILE A 525 -8.91 20.14 -8.78
CA ILE A 525 -10.03 20.78 -9.49
C ILE A 525 -9.59 21.21 -10.90
N LYS A 526 -8.43 21.85 -11.01
CA LYS A 526 -7.87 22.23 -12.31
C LYS A 526 -7.68 21.02 -13.23
N SER A 527 -7.18 19.91 -12.72
CA SER A 527 -6.99 18.68 -13.50
C SER A 527 -8.32 18.07 -13.96
N LEU A 528 -9.37 18.12 -13.12
CA LEU A 528 -10.71 17.68 -13.49
C LEU A 528 -11.31 18.56 -14.60
N LEU A 529 -11.12 19.87 -14.51
CA LEU A 529 -11.55 20.80 -15.55
C LEU A 529 -10.81 20.57 -16.88
N GLU A 530 -9.49 20.29 -16.82
CA GLU A 530 -8.71 19.90 -18.00
C GLU A 530 -9.25 18.61 -18.65
N MET A 531 -9.65 17.60 -17.85
CA MET A 531 -10.30 16.39 -18.37
C MET A 531 -11.64 16.68 -19.05
N ARG A 532 -12.46 17.54 -18.44
CA ARG A 532 -13.72 17.99 -19.03
C ARG A 532 -13.48 18.67 -20.38
N ASP A 533 -12.48 19.57 -20.44
CA ASP A 533 -12.17 20.39 -21.65
C ASP A 533 -11.64 19.52 -22.80
N LEU A 534 -11.19 18.30 -22.54
CA LEU A 534 -10.91 17.30 -23.57
C LEU A 534 -12.18 16.69 -24.21
N GLY A 535 -13.37 17.11 -23.79
CA GLY A 535 -14.65 16.60 -24.29
C GLY A 535 -15.20 15.39 -23.52
N ASN A 536 -14.82 15.23 -22.27
CA ASN A 536 -15.33 14.18 -21.40
C ASN A 536 -16.46 14.69 -20.50
N THR A 537 -17.32 13.78 -20.07
CA THR A 537 -18.32 14.03 -19.04
C THR A 537 -17.80 13.52 -17.72
N LEU A 538 -17.80 14.35 -16.68
CA LEU A 538 -17.37 13.98 -15.34
C LEU A 538 -18.57 13.98 -14.39
N ILE A 539 -18.84 12.87 -13.73
CA ILE A 539 -19.74 12.77 -12.58
C ILE A 539 -18.87 12.57 -11.34
N VAL A 540 -18.93 13.52 -10.43
CA VAL A 540 -18.12 13.53 -9.21
C VAL A 540 -19.05 13.52 -8.01
N VAL A 541 -18.99 12.46 -7.19
CA VAL A 541 -19.64 12.46 -5.87
C VAL A 541 -18.73 13.23 -4.93
N GLU A 542 -19.18 14.35 -4.38
CA GLU A 542 -18.31 15.25 -3.59
C GLU A 542 -19.07 16.01 -2.50
N HIS A 543 -18.28 16.39 -1.47
CA HIS A 543 -18.72 17.20 -0.34
C HIS A 543 -17.89 18.46 -0.14
N ASP A 544 -16.80 18.61 -0.89
CA ASP A 544 -15.91 19.76 -0.83
C ASP A 544 -16.54 20.99 -1.46
N THR A 545 -16.53 22.11 -0.73
CA THR A 545 -17.16 23.36 -1.16
C THR A 545 -16.56 23.92 -2.44
N ASP A 546 -15.21 23.91 -2.56
CA ASP A 546 -14.52 24.50 -3.71
C ASP A 546 -14.79 23.68 -4.97
N THR A 547 -14.84 22.35 -4.86
CA THR A 547 -15.19 21.44 -5.96
C THR A 547 -16.64 21.62 -6.39
N MET A 548 -17.58 21.78 -5.46
CA MET A 548 -19.00 22.06 -5.77
C MET A 548 -19.15 23.39 -6.50
N LEU A 549 -18.49 24.44 -6.05
CA LEU A 549 -18.55 25.77 -6.67
C LEU A 549 -17.87 25.83 -8.05
N ALA A 550 -16.85 24.98 -8.29
CA ALA A 550 -16.15 24.88 -9.56
C ALA A 550 -16.90 24.04 -10.61
N SER A 551 -17.98 23.35 -10.21
CA SER A 551 -18.75 22.49 -11.12
C SER A 551 -19.58 23.28 -12.13
N ASP A 552 -19.79 22.69 -13.30
CA ASP A 552 -20.73 23.25 -14.30
C ASP A 552 -22.19 22.95 -13.91
N TYR A 553 -22.42 21.85 -13.20
CA TYR A 553 -23.76 21.39 -12.84
C TYR A 553 -23.71 20.68 -11.51
N LEU A 554 -24.62 21.02 -10.62
CA LEU A 554 -24.70 20.48 -9.25
C LEU A 554 -26.03 19.77 -9.05
N VAL A 555 -26.01 18.56 -8.51
CA VAL A 555 -27.17 17.76 -8.17
C VAL A 555 -27.17 17.46 -6.68
N ASP A 556 -28.13 18.02 -5.94
CA ASP A 556 -28.30 17.77 -4.50
C ASP A 556 -29.34 16.68 -4.26
N ILE A 557 -28.94 15.59 -3.59
CA ILE A 557 -29.78 14.43 -3.31
C ILE A 557 -30.12 14.38 -1.82
N GLY A 558 -31.41 14.32 -1.51
CA GLY A 558 -31.90 14.38 -0.13
C GLY A 558 -33.36 13.96 0.01
N PRO A 559 -34.10 14.59 0.96
CA PRO A 559 -33.67 15.60 1.95
C PRO A 559 -32.86 14.99 3.12
N GLY A 560 -32.96 13.68 3.36
CA GLY A 560 -32.30 12.98 4.46
C GLY A 560 -31.56 11.74 4.01
N ALA A 561 -31.28 10.85 4.96
CA ALA A 561 -30.56 9.60 4.73
C ALA A 561 -31.57 8.41 4.65
N GLY A 562 -31.18 7.35 3.97
CA GLY A 562 -31.93 6.10 3.88
C GLY A 562 -33.31 6.28 3.28
N ASP A 563 -34.34 5.83 4.00
CA ASP A 563 -35.73 5.92 3.52
C ASP A 563 -36.25 7.36 3.40
N ASN A 564 -35.62 8.31 4.09
CA ASN A 564 -35.94 9.73 4.01
C ASN A 564 -35.11 10.45 2.91
N GLY A 565 -34.21 9.72 2.21
CA GLY A 565 -33.45 10.22 1.08
C GLY A 565 -34.02 9.81 -0.28
N GLY A 566 -33.13 9.76 -1.28
CA GLY A 566 -33.45 9.23 -2.60
C GLY A 566 -34.24 10.12 -3.52
N LYS A 567 -34.27 11.44 -3.26
CA LYS A 567 -34.91 12.44 -4.14
C LYS A 567 -33.92 13.49 -4.58
N VAL A 568 -34.07 13.99 -5.78
CA VAL A 568 -33.37 15.19 -6.24
C VAL A 568 -34.01 16.42 -5.61
N MET A 569 -33.25 17.13 -4.77
CA MET A 569 -33.72 18.34 -4.06
C MET A 569 -33.53 19.59 -4.92
N ALA A 570 -32.42 19.62 -5.62
CA ALA A 570 -32.07 20.68 -6.56
C ALA A 570 -31.13 20.14 -7.64
N ALA A 571 -31.21 20.63 -8.85
CA ALA A 571 -30.32 20.35 -9.95
C ALA A 571 -30.22 21.60 -10.84
N GLY A 572 -28.98 22.00 -11.18
CA GLY A 572 -28.70 23.20 -11.96
C GLY A 572 -27.28 23.69 -11.76
N THR A 573 -27.00 24.95 -12.11
CA THR A 573 -25.72 25.55 -11.76
C THR A 573 -25.58 25.72 -10.24
N PRO A 574 -24.35 25.84 -9.70
CA PRO A 574 -24.18 26.09 -8.27
C PRO A 574 -25.00 27.28 -7.74
N GLU A 575 -25.13 28.36 -8.54
CA GLU A 575 -25.90 29.55 -8.18
C GLU A 575 -27.42 29.28 -8.11
N GLU A 576 -27.92 28.40 -8.98
CA GLU A 576 -29.35 27.98 -8.95
C GLU A 576 -29.63 27.12 -7.73
N VAL A 577 -28.72 26.21 -7.39
CA VAL A 577 -28.84 25.35 -6.20
C VAL A 577 -28.76 26.17 -4.91
N MET A 578 -27.89 27.18 -4.83
CA MET A 578 -27.79 28.11 -3.69
C MET A 578 -29.08 28.90 -3.44
N LYS A 579 -29.89 29.16 -4.46
CA LYS A 579 -31.17 29.85 -4.35
C LYS A 579 -32.30 28.94 -3.88
N ASN A 580 -32.17 27.63 -3.98
CA ASN A 580 -33.20 26.66 -3.62
C ASN A 580 -33.21 26.44 -2.10
N GLU A 581 -34.32 26.86 -1.45
CA GLU A 581 -34.50 26.75 -0.01
C GLU A 581 -34.64 25.30 0.50
N ASN A 582 -35.04 24.37 -0.36
CA ASN A 582 -35.15 22.95 -0.02
C ASN A 582 -33.83 22.20 -0.05
N SER A 583 -32.80 22.79 -0.64
CA SER A 583 -31.46 22.21 -0.72
C SER A 583 -30.67 22.54 0.55
N ILE A 584 -30.33 21.53 1.33
CA ILE A 584 -29.48 21.68 2.52
C ILE A 584 -28.07 22.14 2.06
N THR A 585 -27.55 21.51 1.01
CA THR A 585 -26.27 21.91 0.39
C THR A 585 -26.30 23.36 -0.06
N GLY A 586 -27.37 23.79 -0.75
CA GLY A 586 -27.54 25.17 -1.17
C GLY A 586 -27.56 26.17 -0.02
N GLN A 587 -28.18 25.80 1.13
CA GLN A 587 -28.15 26.63 2.33
C GLN A 587 -26.75 26.80 2.93
N TYR A 588 -25.89 25.77 2.90
CA TYR A 588 -24.50 25.88 3.32
C TYR A 588 -23.65 26.69 2.31
N LEU A 589 -23.77 26.43 1.03
CA LEU A 589 -23.03 27.15 -0.01
C LEU A 589 -23.37 28.65 -0.04
N SER A 590 -24.63 29.01 0.23
CA SER A 590 -25.07 30.41 0.30
C SER A 590 -24.77 31.11 1.64
N GLY A 591 -24.20 30.40 2.62
CA GLY A 591 -23.94 30.93 3.95
C GLY A 591 -25.17 31.10 4.85
N LYS A 592 -26.36 30.69 4.42
CA LYS A 592 -27.58 30.68 5.29
C LYS A 592 -27.42 29.73 6.47
N LYS A 593 -26.69 28.64 6.29
CA LYS A 593 -26.21 27.74 7.35
C LYS A 593 -24.72 27.72 7.39
N CYS A 594 -24.14 27.66 8.58
CA CYS A 594 -22.71 27.52 8.78
C CYS A 594 -22.39 26.66 10.02
N ILE A 595 -21.18 26.20 10.12
CA ILE A 595 -20.61 25.61 11.33
C ILE A 595 -20.09 26.77 12.18
N GLU A 596 -20.65 26.94 13.36
CA GLU A 596 -20.32 28.04 14.26
C GLU A 596 -18.90 27.92 14.81
N ILE A 597 -18.20 29.06 14.94
CA ILE A 597 -16.90 29.16 15.58
C ILE A 597 -17.13 29.20 17.09
N PRO A 598 -16.45 28.40 17.93
CA PRO A 598 -16.53 28.49 19.38
C PRO A 598 -16.15 29.88 19.88
N LYS A 599 -17.00 30.47 20.73
CA LYS A 599 -16.77 31.83 21.31
C LYS A 599 -15.53 31.88 22.18
N THR A 600 -15.13 30.76 22.78
CA THR A 600 -13.96 30.66 23.65
C THR A 600 -13.23 29.35 23.37
N ARG A 601 -11.89 29.41 23.37
CA ARG A 601 -11.03 28.19 23.22
C ARG A 601 -10.71 27.64 24.61
N ARG A 602 -10.81 26.32 24.78
CA ARG A 602 -10.46 25.66 26.04
C ARG A 602 -8.96 25.68 26.24
N LYS A 603 -8.52 25.98 27.49
CA LYS A 603 -7.09 25.91 27.86
C LYS A 603 -6.63 24.50 28.28
N GLY A 604 -7.59 23.57 28.36
CA GLY A 604 -7.35 22.20 28.81
C GLY A 604 -7.11 22.08 30.32
N THR A 605 -6.62 20.92 30.75
CA THR A 605 -6.39 20.61 32.17
C THR A 605 -5.09 21.19 32.75
N GLY A 606 -4.31 21.90 31.97
CA GLY A 606 -2.95 22.36 32.33
C GLY A 606 -1.87 21.29 32.23
N LYS A 607 -2.23 20.06 31.94
CA LYS A 607 -1.31 18.95 31.68
C LYS A 607 -1.03 18.82 30.17
N ILE A 608 0.16 18.35 29.85
CA ILE A 608 0.59 18.18 28.44
C ILE A 608 1.22 16.82 28.20
N ILE A 609 1.12 16.33 26.96
CA ILE A 609 2.01 15.29 26.43
C ILE A 609 3.12 16.02 25.68
N GLU A 610 4.37 15.70 25.97
CA GLU A 610 5.52 16.25 25.28
C GLU A 610 6.27 15.14 24.55
N ILE A 611 6.26 15.19 23.21
CA ILE A 611 7.04 14.30 22.34
C ILE A 611 8.33 15.02 22.01
N ILE A 612 9.48 14.38 22.28
CA ILE A 612 10.81 14.98 22.10
C ILE A 612 11.57 14.14 21.07
N GLY A 613 12.10 14.80 20.06
CA GLY A 613 12.99 14.22 19.08
C GLY A 613 12.31 13.19 18.16
N ALA A 614 11.09 13.46 17.71
CA ALA A 614 10.40 12.61 16.75
C ALA A 614 11.10 12.62 15.40
N SER A 615 11.53 11.45 14.92
CA SER A 615 12.36 11.30 13.71
C SER A 615 11.97 10.10 12.83
N GLU A 616 10.72 9.66 12.91
CA GLU A 616 10.20 8.59 12.07
C GLU A 616 9.85 9.10 10.68
N ASN A 617 10.17 8.32 9.64
CA ASN A 617 9.98 8.67 8.24
C ASN A 617 10.62 10.04 7.90
N ASN A 618 9.81 11.01 7.46
CA ASN A 618 10.27 12.35 7.08
C ASN A 618 10.35 13.36 8.23
N LEU A 619 10.03 12.98 9.48
CA LEU A 619 10.08 13.89 10.62
C LEU A 619 11.53 14.29 10.94
N LYS A 620 11.78 15.59 11.09
CA LYS A 620 13.12 16.18 11.26
C LYS A 620 13.48 16.42 12.72
N ASN A 621 13.45 15.35 13.56
CA ASN A 621 13.79 15.42 14.98
C ASN A 621 13.02 16.53 15.73
N ILE A 622 11.69 16.53 15.53
CA ILE A 622 10.81 17.59 16.03
C ILE A 622 10.37 17.35 17.48
N ASP A 623 10.12 18.45 18.18
CA ASP A 623 9.54 18.47 19.51
C ASP A 623 8.10 19.01 19.44
N VAL A 624 7.15 18.31 20.06
CA VAL A 624 5.73 18.67 20.01
C VAL A 624 5.10 18.60 21.38
N LYS A 625 4.30 19.63 21.73
CA LYS A 625 3.52 19.70 22.97
C LYS A 625 2.03 19.64 22.65
N ILE A 626 1.32 18.75 23.31
CA ILE A 626 -0.11 18.52 23.11
C ILE A 626 -0.83 18.78 24.44
N PRO A 627 -1.68 19.78 24.54
CA PRO A 627 -2.46 20.03 25.74
C PRO A 627 -3.52 18.96 25.97
N LEU A 628 -3.69 18.50 27.21
CA LEU A 628 -4.71 17.52 27.59
C LEU A 628 -6.03 18.19 27.98
N GLY A 629 -7.15 17.51 27.71
CA GLY A 629 -8.49 18.06 27.92
C GLY A 629 -8.87 19.10 26.87
N THR A 630 -8.35 18.96 25.64
CA THR A 630 -8.62 19.87 24.52
C THR A 630 -9.01 19.10 23.27
N PHE A 631 -9.65 19.79 22.36
CA PHE A 631 -9.82 19.35 20.98
C PHE A 631 -8.64 19.90 20.15
N THR A 632 -7.68 19.05 19.84
CA THR A 632 -6.45 19.39 19.10
C THR A 632 -6.53 18.87 17.67
N CYS A 633 -6.35 19.73 16.67
CA CYS A 633 -6.21 19.34 15.26
C CYS A 633 -4.73 19.32 14.86
N VAL A 634 -4.33 18.24 14.15
CA VAL A 634 -3.01 18.14 13.51
C VAL A 634 -3.20 18.34 12.01
N THR A 635 -2.67 19.44 11.51
CA THR A 635 -2.89 19.95 10.15
C THR A 635 -1.61 19.97 9.33
N GLY A 636 -1.72 20.32 8.06
CA GLY A 636 -0.61 20.46 7.13
C GLY A 636 -0.85 19.74 5.81
N VAL A 637 0.00 20.00 4.82
CA VAL A 637 -0.13 19.43 3.46
C VAL A 637 -0.04 17.90 3.46
N SER A 638 -0.51 17.27 2.38
CA SER A 638 -0.43 15.82 2.22
C SER A 638 1.04 15.35 2.25
N GLY A 639 1.32 14.26 2.97
CA GLY A 639 2.69 13.73 3.12
C GLY A 639 3.62 14.53 4.04
N SER A 640 3.13 15.53 4.79
CA SER A 640 3.98 16.35 5.68
C SER A 640 4.49 15.64 6.95
N GLY A 641 3.93 14.46 7.30
CA GLY A 641 4.36 13.68 8.47
C GLY A 641 3.35 13.58 9.61
N LYS A 642 2.12 14.08 9.44
CA LYS A 642 1.03 14.03 10.44
C LYS A 642 0.79 12.63 11.01
N SER A 643 0.55 11.66 10.13
CA SER A 643 0.27 10.28 10.53
C SER A 643 1.52 9.60 11.12
N SER A 644 2.74 9.98 10.71
CA SER A 644 3.98 9.51 11.32
C SER A 644 4.09 9.95 12.77
N LEU A 645 3.76 11.22 13.06
CA LEU A 645 3.80 11.77 14.42
C LEU A 645 2.72 11.14 15.31
N ILE A 646 1.47 11.13 14.86
CA ILE A 646 0.32 10.78 15.70
C ILE A 646 0.07 9.28 15.73
N MET A 647 -0.02 8.62 14.56
CA MET A 647 -0.38 7.20 14.48
C MET A 647 0.82 6.28 14.72
N GLN A 648 2.00 6.60 14.16
CA GLN A 648 3.14 5.70 14.27
C GLN A 648 3.95 5.94 15.56
N ILE A 649 4.08 7.16 16.05
CA ILE A 649 4.83 7.46 17.29
C ILE A 649 3.89 7.52 18.47
N LEU A 650 2.98 8.52 18.56
CA LEU A 650 2.20 8.78 19.76
C LEU A 650 1.27 7.63 20.11
N SER A 651 0.42 7.19 19.16
CA SER A 651 -0.58 6.15 19.41
C SER A 651 0.07 4.83 19.83
N LYS A 652 1.11 4.38 19.11
CA LYS A 652 1.83 3.15 19.45
C LYS A 652 2.58 3.27 20.77
N ALA A 653 3.18 4.41 21.10
CA ALA A 653 3.85 4.63 22.39
C ALA A 653 2.86 4.58 23.56
N VAL A 654 1.69 5.23 23.43
CA VAL A 654 0.62 5.17 24.44
C VAL A 654 0.09 3.73 24.57
N SER A 655 -0.15 3.05 23.46
CA SER A 655 -0.60 1.64 23.44
C SER A 655 0.41 0.71 24.12
N GLN A 656 1.70 0.91 23.86
CA GLN A 656 2.77 0.14 24.51
C GLN A 656 2.82 0.42 26.02
N ASN A 657 2.65 1.66 26.42
CA ASN A 657 2.66 2.04 27.84
C ASN A 657 1.46 1.48 28.60
N LEU A 658 0.25 1.63 28.07
CA LEU A 658 -1.00 1.22 28.73
C LEU A 658 -1.29 -0.27 28.64
N TYR A 659 -1.13 -0.86 27.44
CA TYR A 659 -1.61 -2.22 27.14
C TYR A 659 -0.50 -3.23 26.87
N LYS A 660 0.78 -2.81 27.03
CA LYS A 660 1.95 -3.64 26.68
C LYS A 660 1.85 -4.16 25.23
N SER A 661 1.32 -3.31 24.31
CA SER A 661 1.19 -3.68 22.91
C SER A 661 2.55 -4.13 22.33
N LYS A 662 2.49 -5.10 21.42
CA LYS A 662 3.66 -5.62 20.70
C LYS A 662 4.15 -4.67 19.60
N ASP A 663 3.29 -3.73 19.16
CA ASP A 663 3.63 -2.78 18.11
C ASP A 663 4.70 -1.81 18.58
N LYS A 664 5.81 -1.78 17.86
CA LYS A 664 6.91 -0.84 18.16
C LYS A 664 6.52 0.55 17.69
N PRO A 665 6.64 1.57 18.54
CA PRO A 665 6.50 2.96 18.13
C PRO A 665 7.63 3.36 17.17
N GLY A 666 7.36 4.33 16.29
CA GLY A 666 8.36 4.94 15.42
C GLY A 666 9.47 5.63 16.23
N LYS A 667 10.48 6.13 15.54
CA LYS A 667 11.70 6.70 16.17
C LYS A 667 11.42 8.02 16.89
N TYR A 668 11.74 8.09 18.18
CA TYR A 668 11.70 9.30 19.01
C TYR A 668 12.73 9.18 20.14
N LYS A 669 13.07 10.32 20.77
CA LYS A 669 14.00 10.31 21.94
C LYS A 669 13.27 10.02 23.24
N LYS A 670 12.17 10.73 23.52
CA LYS A 670 11.41 10.61 24.77
C LYS A 670 9.99 11.14 24.60
N ILE A 671 9.03 10.55 25.32
CA ILE A 671 7.68 11.07 25.49
C ILE A 671 7.42 11.24 27.00
N LYS A 672 6.89 12.40 27.40
CA LYS A 672 6.51 12.70 28.79
C LYS A 672 5.00 12.91 28.85
N GLY A 673 4.41 12.73 30.04
CA GLY A 673 2.99 12.99 30.30
C GLY A 673 2.06 11.81 30.00
N LEU A 674 2.60 10.64 29.64
CA LEU A 674 1.80 9.42 29.39
C LEU A 674 1.09 8.90 30.66
N GLU A 675 1.59 9.21 31.83
CA GLU A 675 1.00 8.89 33.12
C GLU A 675 -0.35 9.58 33.37
N ASN A 676 -0.68 10.60 32.59
CA ASN A 676 -1.96 11.32 32.69
C ASN A 676 -3.09 10.67 31.86
N ILE A 677 -2.78 9.61 31.11
CA ILE A 677 -3.73 8.89 30.25
C ILE A 677 -3.97 7.52 30.85
N ASP A 678 -5.23 7.12 30.95
CA ASP A 678 -5.66 5.79 31.42
C ASP A 678 -6.19 4.91 30.29
N LYS A 679 -6.62 5.50 29.17
CA LYS A 679 -7.20 4.79 28.04
C LYS A 679 -6.86 5.47 26.71
N LEU A 680 -6.59 4.64 25.69
CA LEU A 680 -6.43 5.05 24.31
C LEU A 680 -7.60 4.53 23.46
N VAL A 681 -8.15 5.40 22.65
CA VAL A 681 -9.19 5.07 21.67
C VAL A 681 -8.73 5.55 20.29
N GLU A 682 -8.46 4.61 19.40
CA GLU A 682 -8.11 4.90 18.01
C GLU A 682 -9.33 4.74 17.10
N ILE A 683 -9.63 5.79 16.35
CA ILE A 683 -10.71 5.80 15.37
C ILE A 683 -10.09 6.04 14.00
N THR A 684 -9.93 4.95 13.26
CA THR A 684 -9.38 4.94 11.90
C THR A 684 -10.43 4.49 10.90
N GLN A 685 -10.23 4.76 9.63
CA GLN A 685 -11.10 4.34 8.53
C GLN A 685 -11.04 2.82 8.23
N ASN A 686 -10.18 2.08 8.91
CA ASN A 686 -10.08 0.63 8.75
C ASN A 686 -11.43 -0.05 9.03
N PRO A 687 -11.82 -1.08 8.28
CA PRO A 687 -13.06 -1.81 8.48
C PRO A 687 -13.21 -2.33 9.92
N ILE A 688 -14.44 -2.38 10.43
CA ILE A 688 -14.77 -2.95 11.75
C ILE A 688 -14.63 -4.49 11.82
N GLY A 689 -14.33 -5.12 10.68
CA GLY A 689 -14.05 -6.54 10.56
C GLY A 689 -13.74 -6.92 9.12
N ARG A 690 -13.07 -8.06 8.94
CA ARG A 690 -12.61 -8.54 7.63
C ARG A 690 -13.54 -9.57 6.97
N THR A 691 -14.59 -9.99 7.67
CA THR A 691 -15.52 -11.03 7.22
C THR A 691 -16.94 -10.48 7.08
N PRO A 692 -17.78 -11.07 6.22
CA PRO A 692 -19.18 -10.71 6.08
C PRO A 692 -20.00 -10.86 7.38
N ARG A 693 -19.49 -11.60 8.38
CA ARG A 693 -20.15 -11.79 9.70
C ARG A 693 -20.04 -10.57 10.61
N SER A 694 -18.97 -9.78 10.43
CA SER A 694 -18.83 -8.53 11.18
C SER A 694 -19.85 -7.52 10.69
N ASN A 695 -20.59 -6.91 11.61
CA ASN A 695 -21.60 -5.90 11.30
C ASN A 695 -21.74 -4.89 12.47
N PRO A 696 -22.43 -3.75 12.26
CA PRO A 696 -22.61 -2.73 13.29
C PRO A 696 -23.21 -3.27 14.59
N ALA A 697 -24.22 -4.15 14.51
CA ALA A 697 -24.88 -4.69 15.70
C ALA A 697 -23.97 -5.56 16.55
N THR A 698 -23.14 -6.40 15.93
CA THR A 698 -22.17 -7.25 16.65
C THR A 698 -21.01 -6.41 17.21
N TYR A 699 -20.51 -5.44 16.45
CA TYR A 699 -19.38 -4.63 16.87
C TYR A 699 -19.70 -3.73 18.07
N THR A 700 -20.91 -3.14 18.09
CA THR A 700 -21.38 -2.27 19.20
C THR A 700 -21.93 -3.06 20.39
N GLY A 701 -22.10 -4.38 20.25
CA GLY A 701 -22.66 -5.24 21.30
C GLY A 701 -24.18 -5.10 21.48
N VAL A 702 -24.89 -4.43 20.56
CA VAL A 702 -26.35 -4.40 20.53
C VAL A 702 -26.92 -5.78 20.26
N PHE A 703 -26.25 -6.56 19.41
CA PHE A 703 -26.73 -7.88 19.00
C PHE A 703 -26.80 -8.88 20.17
N ASP A 704 -25.96 -8.73 21.18
CA ASP A 704 -25.99 -9.58 22.37
C ASP A 704 -27.27 -9.40 23.20
N GLU A 705 -27.75 -8.15 23.30
CA GLU A 705 -29.00 -7.83 23.97
C GLU A 705 -30.23 -8.31 23.15
N ILE A 706 -30.13 -8.17 21.82
CA ILE A 706 -31.16 -8.67 20.90
C ILE A 706 -31.31 -10.20 21.00
N ARG A 707 -30.20 -10.93 21.00
CA ARG A 707 -30.20 -12.39 21.15
C ARG A 707 -30.81 -12.82 22.49
N GLU A 708 -30.50 -12.10 23.57
CA GLU A 708 -31.06 -12.34 24.89
C GLU A 708 -32.57 -12.11 24.90
N LEU A 709 -33.05 -11.05 24.20
CA LEU A 709 -34.45 -10.79 24.04
C LEU A 709 -35.17 -11.93 23.32
N PHE A 710 -34.61 -12.41 22.19
CA PHE A 710 -35.23 -13.52 21.44
C PHE A 710 -35.24 -14.83 22.24
N THR A 711 -34.22 -15.10 23.05
CA THR A 711 -34.16 -16.25 23.95
C THR A 711 -35.26 -16.21 25.00
N ASN A 712 -35.70 -15.02 25.39
CA ASN A 712 -36.76 -14.84 26.39
C ASN A 712 -38.19 -14.85 25.81
N THR A 713 -38.37 -15.01 24.51
CA THR A 713 -39.70 -15.19 23.88
C THR A 713 -40.35 -16.50 24.35
N LYS A 714 -41.68 -16.57 24.33
CA LYS A 714 -42.43 -17.77 24.75
C LYS A 714 -42.05 -18.98 23.89
N GLU A 715 -42.00 -18.79 22.57
CA GLU A 715 -41.67 -19.84 21.57
C GLU A 715 -40.25 -20.38 21.77
N ALA A 716 -39.25 -19.50 21.98
CA ALA A 716 -37.87 -19.93 22.21
C ALA A 716 -37.74 -20.75 23.50
N LYS A 717 -38.44 -20.34 24.58
CA LYS A 717 -38.47 -21.09 25.85
C LYS A 717 -39.15 -22.44 25.72
N MET A 718 -40.23 -22.52 24.96
CA MET A 718 -40.97 -23.79 24.73
C MET A 718 -40.10 -24.79 23.94
N LEU A 719 -39.27 -24.30 23.01
CA LEU A 719 -38.37 -25.13 22.21
C LEU A 719 -36.98 -25.34 22.86
N GLY A 720 -36.72 -24.77 24.04
CA GLY A 720 -35.45 -24.89 24.74
C GLY A 720 -34.29 -24.17 24.02
N PHE A 721 -34.59 -23.13 23.24
CA PHE A 721 -33.57 -22.40 22.48
C PHE A 721 -32.81 -21.44 23.38
N GLY A 722 -31.50 -21.69 23.52
CA GLY A 722 -30.59 -20.81 24.24
C GLY A 722 -30.06 -19.64 23.35
N LYS A 723 -29.30 -18.73 23.96
CA LYS A 723 -28.72 -17.55 23.30
C LYS A 723 -27.86 -17.90 22.08
N ASP A 724 -27.22 -19.09 22.10
CA ASP A 724 -26.35 -19.55 21.00
C ASP A 724 -27.14 -19.89 19.73
N ARG A 725 -28.43 -20.27 19.87
CA ARG A 725 -29.31 -20.55 18.75
C ARG A 725 -29.50 -19.34 17.86
N PHE A 726 -29.51 -18.14 18.44
CA PHE A 726 -29.68 -16.88 17.77
C PHE A 726 -28.36 -16.25 17.30
N SER A 727 -27.27 -17.02 17.33
CA SER A 727 -25.94 -16.61 16.80
C SER A 727 -25.72 -17.21 15.43
N PHE A 728 -25.40 -16.37 14.43
CA PHE A 728 -24.97 -16.84 13.11
C PHE A 728 -23.50 -17.31 13.09
N ASN A 729 -22.76 -17.18 14.20
CA ASN A 729 -21.36 -17.65 14.31
C ASN A 729 -21.26 -19.09 14.85
N VAL A 730 -22.29 -19.56 15.54
CA VAL A 730 -22.27 -20.86 16.22
C VAL A 730 -23.18 -21.86 15.49
N LYS A 731 -22.80 -23.15 15.49
CA LYS A 731 -23.64 -24.22 14.97
C LYS A 731 -24.97 -24.31 15.73
N GLY A 732 -26.02 -24.71 15.04
CA GLY A 732 -27.35 -24.94 15.60
C GLY A 732 -28.42 -23.98 15.08
N GLY A 733 -28.16 -22.67 15.03
CA GLY A 733 -29.12 -21.68 14.49
C GLY A 733 -28.75 -21.10 13.15
N ARG A 734 -27.48 -21.19 12.76
CA ARG A 734 -26.99 -20.62 11.49
C ARG A 734 -27.32 -21.50 10.28
N CYS A 735 -27.36 -20.91 9.12
CA CYS A 735 -27.33 -21.63 7.84
C CYS A 735 -25.98 -22.36 7.68
N GLU A 736 -25.99 -23.67 7.56
CA GLU A 736 -24.74 -24.45 7.42
C GLU A 736 -24.14 -24.38 6.00
N ALA A 737 -24.94 -24.04 4.96
CA ALA A 737 -24.44 -23.89 3.59
C ALA A 737 -23.47 -22.71 3.47
N CYS A 738 -23.79 -21.54 4.06
CA CYS A 738 -22.92 -20.37 4.10
C CYS A 738 -22.22 -20.19 5.47
N ARG A 739 -22.43 -21.11 6.40
CA ARG A 739 -21.90 -21.08 7.77
C ARG A 739 -22.13 -19.75 8.50
N GLY A 740 -23.25 -19.08 8.18
CA GLY A 740 -23.65 -17.83 8.79
C GLY A 740 -23.14 -16.56 8.09
N ASP A 741 -22.43 -16.66 6.98
CA ASP A 741 -21.97 -15.51 6.22
C ASP A 741 -23.12 -14.78 5.49
N GLY A 742 -24.19 -15.53 5.12
CA GLY A 742 -25.29 -15.03 4.30
C GLY A 742 -24.95 -14.96 2.82
N VAL A 743 -23.66 -15.02 2.48
CA VAL A 743 -23.14 -14.95 1.12
C VAL A 743 -22.12 -16.07 0.88
N LYS A 744 -21.91 -16.42 -0.37
CA LYS A 744 -20.81 -17.28 -0.83
C LYS A 744 -19.75 -16.40 -1.49
N LYS A 745 -18.51 -16.54 -1.09
CA LYS A 745 -17.36 -15.89 -1.69
C LYS A 745 -16.87 -16.71 -2.88
N ILE A 746 -16.75 -16.09 -4.03
CA ILE A 746 -16.10 -16.63 -5.21
C ILE A 746 -14.75 -15.94 -5.35
N GLU A 747 -13.67 -16.68 -5.15
CA GLU A 747 -12.31 -16.16 -5.29
C GLU A 747 -11.93 -16.09 -6.77
N MET A 748 -11.57 -14.90 -7.21
CA MET A 748 -11.14 -14.63 -8.58
C MET A 748 -9.64 -14.33 -8.55
N HIS A 749 -8.84 -15.16 -9.26
CA HIS A 749 -7.37 -15.04 -9.20
C HIS A 749 -6.80 -13.70 -9.69
N PHE A 750 -7.50 -13.01 -10.58
CA PHE A 750 -7.04 -11.75 -11.21
C PHE A 750 -8.00 -10.57 -11.04
N LEU A 751 -9.18 -10.81 -10.47
CA LEU A 751 -10.23 -9.81 -10.24
C LEU A 751 -10.58 -9.76 -8.74
N PRO A 752 -11.25 -8.71 -8.26
CA PRO A 752 -11.78 -8.68 -6.90
C PRO A 752 -12.71 -9.85 -6.63
N ASP A 753 -12.69 -10.37 -5.40
CA ASP A 753 -13.57 -11.44 -4.97
C ASP A 753 -15.05 -11.03 -5.12
N VAL A 754 -15.88 -11.92 -5.66
CA VAL A 754 -17.31 -11.70 -5.83
C VAL A 754 -18.08 -12.38 -4.70
N TYR A 755 -19.04 -11.65 -4.11
CA TYR A 755 -19.91 -12.16 -3.05
C TYR A 755 -21.34 -12.29 -3.58
N ILE A 756 -21.86 -13.50 -3.67
CA ILE A 756 -23.24 -13.78 -4.08
C ILE A 756 -24.09 -14.22 -2.89
N PRO A 757 -25.40 -13.85 -2.82
CA PRO A 757 -26.30 -14.33 -1.78
C PRO A 757 -26.30 -15.86 -1.70
N CYS A 758 -26.40 -16.40 -0.50
CA CYS A 758 -26.47 -17.84 -0.30
C CYS A 758 -27.79 -18.38 -0.83
N GLU A 759 -27.77 -19.34 -1.74
CA GLU A 759 -28.95 -19.96 -2.36
C GLU A 759 -29.89 -20.67 -1.37
N VAL A 760 -29.39 -21.10 -0.20
CA VAL A 760 -30.16 -21.82 0.81
C VAL A 760 -30.88 -20.86 1.77
N CYS A 761 -30.17 -19.83 2.27
CA CYS A 761 -30.76 -18.90 3.24
C CYS A 761 -31.13 -17.54 2.65
N HIS A 762 -30.87 -17.31 1.36
CA HIS A 762 -31.18 -16.06 0.66
C HIS A 762 -30.73 -14.81 1.44
N GLY A 763 -29.51 -14.90 2.04
CA GLY A 763 -28.91 -13.78 2.79
C GLY A 763 -29.34 -13.68 4.27
N THR A 764 -30.30 -14.46 4.75
CA THR A 764 -30.81 -14.38 6.14
C THR A 764 -29.83 -14.87 7.20
N ARG A 765 -28.82 -15.66 6.83
CA ARG A 765 -27.76 -16.23 7.70
C ARG A 765 -28.21 -17.36 8.63
N TYR A 766 -29.49 -17.58 8.81
CA TYR A 766 -30.09 -18.56 9.76
C TYR A 766 -30.78 -19.71 9.05
N ASN A 767 -31.01 -20.79 9.79
CA ASN A 767 -31.86 -21.86 9.36
C ASN A 767 -33.35 -21.53 9.61
N SER A 768 -34.26 -22.26 8.96
CA SER A 768 -35.70 -22.03 9.01
C SER A 768 -36.29 -22.12 10.44
N GLU A 769 -35.78 -23.05 11.25
CA GLU A 769 -36.29 -23.21 12.63
C GLU A 769 -36.03 -21.98 13.49
N THR A 770 -34.83 -21.37 13.38
CA THR A 770 -34.50 -20.14 14.11
C THR A 770 -35.33 -18.95 13.61
N LEU A 771 -35.64 -18.91 12.32
CA LEU A 771 -36.48 -17.85 11.72
C LEU A 771 -37.95 -17.92 12.09
N ASN A 772 -38.42 -19.06 12.60
CA ASN A 772 -39.81 -19.19 13.10
C ASN A 772 -40.04 -18.45 14.41
N ILE A 773 -38.97 -18.16 15.17
CA ILE A 773 -39.10 -17.39 16.42
C ILE A 773 -39.29 -15.92 16.11
N ARG A 774 -40.33 -15.31 16.68
CA ARG A 774 -40.67 -13.91 16.40
C ARG A 774 -40.78 -13.08 17.69
N TYR A 775 -40.42 -11.83 17.56
CA TYR A 775 -40.69 -10.79 18.55
C TYR A 775 -41.41 -9.62 17.85
N LYS A 776 -42.62 -9.24 18.28
CA LYS A 776 -43.49 -8.27 17.60
C LYS A 776 -43.55 -8.56 16.09
N ASP A 777 -43.89 -9.78 15.71
CA ASP A 777 -44.03 -10.30 14.33
C ASP A 777 -42.76 -10.26 13.46
N LYS A 778 -41.59 -9.91 14.01
CA LYS A 778 -40.31 -9.90 13.33
C LYS A 778 -39.40 -11.01 13.83
N ASN A 779 -38.76 -11.73 12.89
CA ASN A 779 -37.71 -12.70 13.23
C ASN A 779 -36.36 -12.01 13.37
N ILE A 780 -35.34 -12.76 13.80
CA ILE A 780 -34.01 -12.19 14.04
C ILE A 780 -33.31 -11.67 12.76
N ALA A 781 -33.56 -12.26 11.60
CA ALA A 781 -33.06 -11.77 10.32
C ALA A 781 -33.75 -10.47 9.90
N ASP A 782 -35.06 -10.36 10.11
CA ASP A 782 -35.81 -9.11 9.87
C ASP A 782 -35.20 -7.97 10.72
N VAL A 783 -34.89 -8.26 12.00
CA VAL A 783 -34.25 -7.27 12.89
C VAL A 783 -32.87 -6.86 12.40
N LEU A 784 -32.06 -7.79 11.94
CA LEU A 784 -30.73 -7.46 11.37
C LEU A 784 -30.86 -6.64 10.08
N ASN A 785 -31.93 -6.82 9.32
CA ASN A 785 -32.21 -6.03 8.12
C ASN A 785 -32.83 -4.66 8.41
N MET A 786 -33.27 -4.41 9.66
CA MET A 786 -33.79 -3.10 10.05
C MET A 786 -32.66 -2.06 10.01
N ARG A 787 -33.03 -0.84 9.60
CA ARG A 787 -32.16 0.33 9.77
C ARG A 787 -32.12 0.72 11.26
N VAL A 788 -31.00 1.33 11.70
CA VAL A 788 -30.84 1.77 13.10
C VAL A 788 -32.03 2.64 13.55
N HIS A 789 -32.45 3.61 12.73
CA HIS A 789 -33.58 4.48 13.01
C HIS A 789 -34.89 3.71 13.28
N ASN A 790 -35.23 2.75 12.42
CA ASN A 790 -36.44 1.92 12.55
C ASN A 790 -36.33 0.97 13.75
N ALA A 791 -35.13 0.43 14.00
CA ALA A 791 -34.86 -0.42 15.16
C ALA A 791 -35.03 0.36 16.48
N LEU A 792 -34.67 1.64 16.50
CA LEU A 792 -34.83 2.51 17.66
C LEU A 792 -36.27 2.65 18.08
N THR A 793 -37.17 2.84 17.12
CA THR A 793 -38.63 2.86 17.35
C THR A 793 -39.15 1.47 17.74
N PHE A 794 -38.72 0.40 17.09
CA PHE A 794 -39.10 -0.97 17.34
C PHE A 794 -38.78 -1.42 18.78
N PHE A 795 -37.61 -1.02 19.29
CA PHE A 795 -37.13 -1.37 20.62
C PHE A 795 -37.29 -0.23 21.66
N GLU A 796 -38.19 0.74 21.46
CA GLU A 796 -38.36 1.90 22.33
C GLU A 796 -38.59 1.55 23.81
N ASN A 797 -39.24 0.40 24.08
CA ASN A 797 -39.57 -0.07 25.43
C ASN A 797 -38.49 -0.95 26.06
N ILE A 798 -37.31 -1.11 25.41
CA ILE A 798 -36.21 -1.92 25.91
C ILE A 798 -34.96 -1.02 26.08
N PRO A 799 -34.79 -0.44 27.30
CA PRO A 799 -33.77 0.59 27.53
C PRO A 799 -32.35 0.17 27.16
N LYS A 800 -31.98 -1.10 27.43
CA LYS A 800 -30.63 -1.62 27.10
C LYS A 800 -30.31 -1.58 25.60
N ILE A 801 -31.29 -1.95 24.76
CA ILE A 801 -31.15 -1.93 23.30
C ILE A 801 -31.26 -0.50 22.81
N LYS A 802 -32.28 0.25 23.26
CA LYS A 802 -32.53 1.63 22.84
C LYS A 802 -31.33 2.54 23.07
N ASN A 803 -30.72 2.50 24.24
CA ASN A 803 -29.57 3.34 24.55
C ASN A 803 -28.38 3.10 23.61
N LYS A 804 -28.10 1.83 23.26
CA LYS A 804 -27.04 1.48 22.33
C LYS A 804 -27.34 1.92 20.89
N LEU A 805 -28.62 1.81 20.47
CA LEU A 805 -29.09 2.26 19.15
C LEU A 805 -29.11 3.79 19.07
N GLN A 806 -29.45 4.48 20.16
CA GLN A 806 -29.48 5.96 20.22
C GLN A 806 -28.06 6.52 19.91
N VAL A 807 -27.02 5.92 20.47
CA VAL A 807 -25.64 6.34 20.17
C VAL A 807 -25.30 6.19 18.68
N LEU A 808 -25.77 5.12 18.02
CA LEU A 808 -25.61 4.95 16.57
C LEU A 808 -26.37 6.03 15.78
N GLU A 809 -27.55 6.39 16.22
CA GLU A 809 -28.36 7.48 15.62
C GLU A 809 -27.63 8.83 15.81
N ASP A 810 -27.13 9.11 17.03
CA ASP A 810 -26.47 10.37 17.37
C ASP A 810 -25.21 10.61 16.53
N VAL A 811 -24.45 9.55 16.21
CA VAL A 811 -23.29 9.67 15.29
C VAL A 811 -23.68 9.75 13.81
N GLY A 812 -24.98 9.86 13.48
CA GLY A 812 -25.46 10.01 12.11
C GLY A 812 -25.52 8.71 11.32
N LEU A 813 -25.64 7.55 11.97
CA LEU A 813 -25.71 6.23 11.33
C LEU A 813 -27.13 5.62 11.36
N GLY A 814 -28.18 6.46 11.49
CA GLY A 814 -29.57 6.01 11.52
C GLY A 814 -30.00 5.22 10.28
N TYR A 815 -29.40 5.47 9.16
CA TYR A 815 -29.72 4.88 7.86
C TYR A 815 -29.12 3.50 7.60
N ILE A 816 -28.04 3.10 8.30
CA ILE A 816 -27.39 1.80 8.07
C ILE A 816 -28.25 0.66 8.64
N LYS A 817 -28.16 -0.53 8.03
CA LYS A 817 -28.78 -1.73 8.56
C LYS A 817 -27.97 -2.30 9.72
N LEU A 818 -28.64 -2.81 10.76
CA LEU A 818 -27.98 -3.43 11.92
C LEU A 818 -27.03 -4.58 11.52
N GLY A 819 -27.45 -5.41 10.56
CA GLY A 819 -26.70 -6.55 10.04
C GLY A 819 -25.89 -6.26 8.79
N GLN A 820 -25.70 -4.99 8.40
CA GLN A 820 -24.89 -4.61 7.24
C GLN A 820 -23.46 -5.14 7.38
N SER A 821 -22.96 -5.81 6.35
CA SER A 821 -21.60 -6.37 6.39
C SER A 821 -20.53 -5.27 6.56
N ALA A 822 -19.54 -5.53 7.40
CA ALA A 822 -18.41 -4.64 7.59
C ALA A 822 -17.66 -4.31 6.27
N THR A 823 -17.70 -5.23 5.31
CA THR A 823 -17.05 -5.08 4.00
C THR A 823 -17.77 -4.12 3.05
N THR A 824 -19.03 -3.77 3.37
CA THR A 824 -19.84 -2.83 2.57
C THR A 824 -19.95 -1.44 3.20
N LEU A 825 -19.38 -1.25 4.39
CA LEU A 825 -19.34 0.07 5.03
C LEU A 825 -18.21 0.92 4.40
N SER A 826 -18.51 2.20 4.20
CA SER A 826 -17.45 3.17 3.87
C SER A 826 -16.48 3.38 5.05
N GLY A 827 -15.28 3.92 4.77
CA GLY A 827 -14.30 4.21 5.82
C GLY A 827 -14.84 5.14 6.90
N GLY A 828 -15.59 6.17 6.50
CA GLY A 828 -16.25 7.10 7.43
C GLY A 828 -17.35 6.44 8.27
N GLU A 829 -18.16 5.55 7.69
CA GLU A 829 -19.17 4.79 8.44
C GLU A 829 -18.51 3.85 9.46
N ALA A 830 -17.45 3.14 9.06
CA ALA A 830 -16.69 2.27 9.96
C ALA A 830 -16.10 3.06 11.15
N ALA A 831 -15.53 4.24 10.90
CA ALA A 831 -15.00 5.13 11.94
C ALA A 831 -16.11 5.56 12.91
N ARG A 832 -17.29 5.94 12.41
CA ARG A 832 -18.44 6.34 13.24
C ARG A 832 -19.02 5.17 14.05
N VAL A 833 -19.05 3.94 13.52
CA VAL A 833 -19.43 2.73 14.30
C VAL A 833 -18.44 2.48 15.44
N LYS A 834 -17.12 2.69 15.22
CA LYS A 834 -16.10 2.59 16.28
C LYS A 834 -16.34 3.65 17.36
N LEU A 835 -16.59 4.89 16.95
CA LEU A 835 -16.90 5.99 17.86
C LEU A 835 -18.15 5.67 18.70
N ALA A 836 -19.23 5.19 18.07
CA ALA A 836 -20.47 4.82 18.76
C ALA A 836 -20.24 3.77 19.85
N LYS A 837 -19.39 2.77 19.59
CA LYS A 837 -19.02 1.74 20.60
C LYS A 837 -18.34 2.37 21.82
N GLU A 838 -17.44 3.31 21.62
CA GLU A 838 -16.69 3.93 22.72
C GLU A 838 -17.58 4.90 23.54
N LEU A 839 -18.49 5.62 22.88
CA LEU A 839 -19.44 6.51 23.52
C LEU A 839 -20.46 5.82 24.44
N GLN A 840 -20.64 4.50 24.30
CA GLN A 840 -21.48 3.70 25.23
C GLN A 840 -20.81 3.50 26.59
N LYS A 841 -19.50 3.77 26.71
CA LYS A 841 -18.74 3.61 27.95
C LYS A 841 -18.77 4.91 28.75
N ARG A 842 -18.62 4.80 30.08
CA ARG A 842 -18.51 5.99 30.93
C ARG A 842 -17.21 6.73 30.66
N PRO A 843 -17.23 8.06 30.53
CA PRO A 843 -16.02 8.88 30.39
C PRO A 843 -15.15 8.79 31.67
N THR A 844 -13.84 8.80 31.50
CA THR A 844 -12.88 8.75 32.61
C THR A 844 -12.28 10.14 32.91
N GLY A 845 -12.37 11.07 31.95
CA GLY A 845 -11.71 12.37 32.02
C GLY A 845 -10.19 12.30 31.78
N LYS A 846 -9.68 11.11 31.37
CA LYS A 846 -8.27 10.87 31.04
C LYS A 846 -8.11 10.00 29.78
N THR A 847 -9.19 9.83 29.02
CA THR A 847 -9.13 9.07 27.76
C THR A 847 -8.50 9.94 26.68
N LEU A 848 -7.57 9.34 25.93
CA LEU A 848 -7.02 9.93 24.72
C LEU A 848 -7.73 9.34 23.51
N PHE A 849 -8.47 10.15 22.78
CA PHE A 849 -9.05 9.82 21.49
C PHE A 849 -8.12 10.29 20.39
N ILE A 850 -7.76 9.41 19.46
CA ILE A 850 -7.02 9.73 18.24
C ILE A 850 -7.90 9.37 17.04
N MET A 851 -8.17 10.34 16.18
CA MET A 851 -9.00 10.20 15.01
C MET A 851 -8.20 10.58 13.75
N ASP A 852 -8.31 9.75 12.71
CA ASP A 852 -7.64 9.96 11.44
C ASP A 852 -8.68 10.28 10.37
N GLU A 853 -8.72 11.54 9.93
CA GLU A 853 -9.63 12.09 8.92
C GLU A 853 -11.11 11.67 9.12
N PRO A 854 -11.72 11.96 10.28
CA PRO A 854 -13.07 11.49 10.58
C PRO A 854 -14.16 12.18 9.78
N THR A 855 -13.86 13.29 9.07
CA THR A 855 -14.83 14.02 8.23
C THR A 855 -14.94 13.46 6.81
N THR A 856 -14.14 12.47 6.47
CA THR A 856 -14.13 11.81 5.16
C THR A 856 -15.52 11.32 4.77
N GLY A 857 -16.00 11.70 3.59
CA GLY A 857 -17.33 11.33 3.07
C GLY A 857 -18.51 11.96 3.81
N LEU A 858 -18.30 13.02 4.59
CA LEU A 858 -19.36 13.69 5.34
C LEU A 858 -19.78 14.99 4.69
N HIS A 859 -21.08 15.16 4.55
CA HIS A 859 -21.69 16.45 4.25
C HIS A 859 -21.53 17.41 5.47
N MET A 860 -21.56 18.73 5.23
CA MET A 860 -21.41 19.75 6.30
C MET A 860 -22.39 19.56 7.45
N GLU A 861 -23.61 19.12 7.18
CA GLU A 861 -24.61 18.80 8.22
C GLU A 861 -24.16 17.65 9.13
N ASP A 862 -23.52 16.62 8.54
CA ASP A 862 -22.98 15.49 9.30
C ASP A 862 -21.73 15.89 10.09
N ILE A 863 -20.88 16.77 9.52
CA ILE A 863 -19.72 17.36 10.22
C ILE A 863 -20.16 18.13 11.46
N LYS A 864 -21.23 18.93 11.35
CA LYS A 864 -21.81 19.65 12.49
C LYS A 864 -22.21 18.71 13.63
N ARG A 865 -22.85 17.57 13.30
CA ARG A 865 -23.22 16.54 14.27
C ARG A 865 -22.00 15.90 14.92
N LEU A 866 -20.98 15.56 14.12
CA LEU A 866 -19.73 14.98 14.61
C LEU A 866 -19.00 15.95 15.58
N LEU A 867 -18.92 17.23 15.22
CA LEU A 867 -18.36 18.26 16.08
C LEU A 867 -19.08 18.37 17.42
N ALA A 868 -20.40 18.32 17.43
CA ALA A 868 -21.18 18.35 18.67
C ALA A 868 -20.82 17.18 19.60
N ILE A 869 -20.55 16.00 19.04
CA ILE A 869 -20.10 14.83 19.81
C ILE A 869 -18.70 15.03 20.34
N ILE A 870 -17.75 15.52 19.52
CA ILE A 870 -16.38 15.78 19.94
C ILE A 870 -16.34 16.82 21.07
N GLN A 871 -17.15 17.87 20.96
CA GLN A 871 -17.27 18.88 22.02
C GLN A 871 -17.73 18.26 23.35
N LYS A 872 -18.74 17.36 23.31
CA LYS A 872 -19.19 16.61 24.50
C LYS A 872 -18.10 15.73 25.11
N ILE A 873 -17.26 15.10 24.29
CA ILE A 873 -16.14 14.28 24.76
C ILE A 873 -15.15 15.16 25.53
N VAL A 874 -14.78 16.30 24.94
CA VAL A 874 -13.80 17.23 25.54
C VAL A 874 -14.36 17.92 26.78
N ASP A 875 -15.68 18.21 26.83
CA ASP A 875 -16.34 18.76 28.01
C ASP A 875 -16.28 17.83 29.23
N ASN A 876 -16.09 16.51 29.00
CA ASN A 876 -15.80 15.53 30.04
C ASN A 876 -14.32 15.47 30.46
N ASN A 877 -13.48 16.43 30.06
CA ASN A 877 -12.02 16.47 30.23
C ASN A 877 -11.22 15.35 29.52
N ASP A 878 -11.85 14.60 28.64
CA ASP A 878 -11.13 13.67 27.74
C ASP A 878 -10.39 14.49 26.66
N THR A 879 -9.29 13.94 26.11
CA THR A 879 -8.47 14.61 25.09
C THR A 879 -8.80 14.04 23.72
N VAL A 880 -9.04 14.90 22.74
CA VAL A 880 -9.28 14.49 21.35
C VAL A 880 -8.21 15.08 20.44
N ILE A 881 -7.46 14.21 19.76
CA ILE A 881 -6.50 14.58 18.73
C ILE A 881 -7.03 14.12 17.39
N VAL A 882 -7.11 15.02 16.42
CA VAL A 882 -7.65 14.70 15.09
C VAL A 882 -6.66 15.13 14.02
N ILE A 883 -6.33 14.23 13.10
CA ILE A 883 -5.65 14.58 11.85
C ILE A 883 -6.74 15.01 10.87
N GLU A 884 -6.68 16.23 10.34
CA GLU A 884 -7.75 16.79 9.54
C GLU A 884 -7.28 17.81 8.49
N HIS A 885 -8.10 17.93 7.42
CA HIS A 885 -7.90 18.88 6.33
C HIS A 885 -9.11 19.80 6.10
N ASN A 886 -10.29 19.41 6.62
CA ASN A 886 -11.52 20.20 6.48
C ASN A 886 -11.43 21.47 7.32
N LEU A 887 -11.51 22.65 6.67
CA LEU A 887 -11.36 23.95 7.34
C LEU A 887 -12.48 24.24 8.33
N ASP A 888 -13.72 23.84 8.02
CA ASP A 888 -14.87 24.05 8.93
C ASP A 888 -14.74 23.23 10.21
N PHE A 889 -14.08 22.08 10.11
CA PHE A 889 -13.75 21.26 11.27
C PHE A 889 -12.58 21.85 12.06
N ILE A 890 -11.51 22.25 11.38
CA ILE A 890 -10.27 22.79 11.98
C ILE A 890 -10.54 24.11 12.71
N LYS A 891 -11.41 25.00 12.16
CA LYS A 891 -11.77 26.27 12.83
C LYS A 891 -12.46 26.07 14.18
N SER A 892 -13.02 24.89 14.43
CA SER A 892 -13.70 24.53 15.68
C SER A 892 -12.78 23.94 16.74
N ALA A 893 -11.49 23.72 16.45
CA ALA A 893 -10.49 23.18 17.38
C ALA A 893 -10.06 24.19 18.46
N ASP A 894 -9.68 23.68 19.63
CA ASP A 894 -9.10 24.50 20.70
C ASP A 894 -7.60 24.79 20.42
N TYR A 895 -6.91 23.82 19.79
CA TYR A 895 -5.48 23.90 19.54
C TYR A 895 -5.13 23.26 18.20
N ILE A 896 -4.18 23.81 17.48
CA ILE A 896 -3.69 23.30 16.19
C ILE A 896 -2.19 23.03 16.29
N ILE A 897 -1.75 21.95 15.65
CA ILE A 897 -0.35 21.62 15.39
C ILE A 897 -0.22 21.50 13.88
N ASP A 898 0.44 22.47 13.25
CA ASP A 898 0.62 22.50 11.80
C ASP A 898 1.99 21.96 11.41
N ILE A 899 2.02 20.92 10.55
CA ILE A 899 3.22 20.20 10.12
C ILE A 899 3.46 20.44 8.63
N GLY A 900 4.67 20.79 8.29
CA GLY A 900 5.04 21.11 6.92
C GLY A 900 6.54 21.36 6.76
N PRO A 901 6.96 22.33 5.87
CA PRO A 901 6.07 23.15 5.02
C PRO A 901 5.49 22.38 3.83
N GLU A 902 6.20 21.35 3.32
CA GLU A 902 5.83 20.56 2.15
C GLU A 902 5.65 19.08 2.53
N GLY A 903 5.35 18.23 1.53
CA GLY A 903 5.31 16.77 1.69
C GLY A 903 6.69 16.11 1.51
N GLY A 904 6.84 14.86 1.97
CA GLY A 904 8.06 14.06 1.85
C GLY A 904 9.26 14.67 2.56
N ASP A 905 10.44 14.60 1.94
CA ASP A 905 11.72 15.07 2.53
C ASP A 905 11.76 16.58 2.80
N ARG A 906 10.90 17.35 2.12
CA ARG A 906 10.75 18.80 2.32
C ARG A 906 9.78 19.14 3.44
N GLY A 907 9.10 18.15 4.04
CA GLY A 907 8.21 18.28 5.18
C GLY A 907 8.87 17.93 6.50
N GLY A 908 8.05 17.50 7.46
CA GLY A 908 8.50 16.93 8.72
C GLY A 908 8.93 17.93 9.77
N GLU A 909 8.57 19.21 9.63
CA GLU A 909 8.84 20.27 10.59
C GLU A 909 7.53 20.77 11.22
N VAL A 910 7.57 21.26 12.45
CA VAL A 910 6.45 21.98 13.07
C VAL A 910 6.49 23.42 12.57
N ILE A 911 5.49 23.81 11.79
CA ILE A 911 5.39 25.15 11.22
C ILE A 911 4.81 26.12 12.24
N GLY A 912 3.82 25.66 12.99
CA GLY A 912 3.18 26.47 14.03
C GLY A 912 2.34 25.64 14.97
N THR A 913 2.15 26.16 16.17
CA THR A 913 1.24 25.59 17.19
C THR A 913 0.50 26.74 17.88
N GLY A 914 -0.77 26.54 18.21
CA GLY A 914 -1.58 27.55 18.87
C GLY A 914 -3.06 27.39 18.56
N THR A 915 -3.85 28.42 18.87
CA THR A 915 -5.27 28.46 18.48
C THR A 915 -5.42 28.67 16.97
N PRO A 916 -6.58 28.38 16.40
CA PRO A 916 -6.83 28.65 14.97
C PRO A 916 -6.48 30.10 14.58
N GLU A 917 -6.83 31.07 15.43
CA GLU A 917 -6.54 32.49 15.23
C GLU A 917 -5.04 32.78 15.20
N GLU A 918 -4.25 32.15 16.09
CA GLU A 918 -2.79 32.33 16.15
C GLU A 918 -2.12 31.74 14.89
N ILE A 919 -2.59 30.60 14.39
CA ILE A 919 -2.06 29.96 13.17
C ILE A 919 -2.28 30.83 11.93
N THR A 920 -3.38 31.61 11.86
CA THR A 920 -3.62 32.54 10.74
C THR A 920 -2.59 33.66 10.64
N LEU A 921 -1.89 33.96 11.75
CA LEU A 921 -0.84 34.98 11.78
C LEU A 921 0.50 34.45 11.23
N ASN A 922 0.65 33.15 11.12
CA ASN A 922 1.89 32.54 10.65
C ASN A 922 1.94 32.48 9.12
N LYS A 923 2.76 33.34 8.52
CA LYS A 923 2.93 33.42 7.05
C LYS A 923 3.51 32.15 6.39
N LYS A 924 4.10 31.23 7.17
CA LYS A 924 4.65 29.98 6.65
C LYS A 924 3.61 28.84 6.62
N SER A 925 2.47 29.03 7.26
CA SER A 925 1.41 28.04 7.37
C SER A 925 0.44 28.17 6.20
N TYR A 926 0.42 27.18 5.32
CA TYR A 926 -0.62 27.07 4.30
C TYR A 926 -2.01 26.91 4.94
N THR A 927 -2.12 26.08 5.98
CA THR A 927 -3.37 25.94 6.74
C THR A 927 -3.84 27.28 7.28
N GLY A 928 -2.93 28.09 7.82
CA GLY A 928 -3.25 29.44 8.32
C GLY A 928 -3.74 30.39 7.25
N GLU A 929 -3.20 30.32 6.03
CA GLU A 929 -3.63 31.12 4.89
C GLU A 929 -5.10 30.81 4.51
N PHE A 930 -5.44 29.53 4.39
CA PHE A 930 -6.82 29.12 4.07
C PHE A 930 -7.80 29.34 5.22
N LEU A 931 -7.37 29.18 6.47
CA LEU A 931 -8.22 29.45 7.65
C LEU A 931 -8.70 30.91 7.72
N LYS A 932 -7.91 31.85 7.24
CA LYS A 932 -8.33 33.29 7.15
C LYS A 932 -9.61 33.51 6.36
N LYS A 933 -9.94 32.60 5.44
CA LYS A 933 -11.14 32.70 4.60
C LYS A 933 -12.42 32.29 5.33
N VAL A 934 -12.29 31.51 6.42
CA VAL A 934 -13.40 30.86 7.11
C VAL A 934 -13.52 31.24 8.60
N LEU A 935 -12.53 31.90 9.19
CA LEU A 935 -12.56 32.56 10.50
C LEU A 935 -13.01 34.01 10.35
#